data_88018cb4b0833dd61ab297e0e5611a14
#
_entry.id   88018cb4b0833dd61ab297e0e5611a14
#
_cell.length_a   1.000
_cell.length_b   1.000
_cell.length_c   1.000
_cell.angle_alpha   90.00
_cell.angle_beta   90.00
_cell.angle_gamma   90.00
#
_symmetry.space_group_name_H-M   'P 1'
#
loop_
_entity.id
_entity.type
_entity.pdbx_description
1 polymer ?
#
loop_
_entity_poly.entity_id
_entity_poly.type
_entity_poly.pdbx_seq_one_letter_code
_entity_poly.pdbx_strand_id
1 'polypeptide(L)'
;MGEQFFLSLQQNIKLFLWMPILCAIFRAIFIGVYHPYETLKGKGKIIRKCFAFGFWWGMDINAYQLLILLVLVTLPFLAFPGYYMTAAIVLNTVVSCIIYAAFAGKMQFYKHFNDTYNYMLHYGKHADKKNLIDIFFNQDKGWLVLAGFIPVAAISYGASTLLSAIPSIPYPHFESNIAAGASDFGFLVLYVVMYYWLHYGGTLSHRNKPEWDVVPSIVKEDIFFAKATIDDLEALKLIRKTPLTAAQMKSDEELVEDVNHLMPCSDWQTLDNPLYAFKRVAAGARIAKPKHIFLIVGESIPQWCMDPLYMDFNICPGLRAFAANTHTACVPNFLPAGNVSRPSISSLMSGIYDSGLELNEKEIFWTNTLPTALAAQMKRLGYQTIYWYGGNSSSGNFTKYGKAQGFDRIENATEFCGPNAPQTWLGVYDHVFLEETAKRIIEMDEPTFHFVYTTTNHGPYKLEDKDIDFNPKRDLHGVKEDIINRKDDNKGLAMYKYCDKTIFDFVDTMRDKYPDSLFVVTGDHSALFGEFNNTSFLQRDYTVREKYNTVFYMQHPELSQTSLTASIGTHLSIMPTIIEAIAPKGFEYYALVPSAFEEQPDIYVTPYQWITNNMVGDVREDYGQYQEYMADEVEYIRPIDNHTKEADYWRSLSAWLMRYYTNKK
;
A
#
# COMPACT_ATOMS: atom_id res chain seq x y z
N MET A 1 -43.75 -5.94 -31.82
CA MET A 1 -42.36 -6.27 -31.42
C MET A 1 -41.45 -5.06 -31.62
N GLY A 2 -41.41 -4.42 -32.80
CA GLY A 2 -40.57 -3.24 -33.05
C GLY A 2 -40.89 -2.05 -32.15
N GLU A 3 -42.17 -1.69 -31.98
CA GLU A 3 -42.58 -0.64 -31.05
C GLU A 3 -42.12 -0.90 -29.61
N GLN A 4 -42.32 -2.12 -29.11
CA GLN A 4 -41.87 -2.51 -27.79
C GLN A 4 -40.35 -2.42 -27.66
N PHE A 5 -39.61 -2.86 -28.68
CA PHE A 5 -38.16 -2.75 -28.74
C PHE A 5 -37.70 -1.28 -28.66
N PHE A 6 -38.26 -0.45 -29.54
CA PHE A 6 -37.92 0.99 -29.57
C PHE A 6 -38.23 1.70 -28.26
N LEU A 7 -39.41 1.44 -27.65
CA LEU A 7 -39.74 1.99 -26.35
C LEU A 7 -38.80 1.53 -25.25
N SER A 8 -38.38 0.25 -25.29
CA SER A 8 -37.44 -0.28 -24.28
C SER A 8 -36.05 0.35 -24.39
N LEU A 9 -35.54 0.61 -25.59
CA LEU A 9 -34.26 1.32 -25.75
C LEU A 9 -34.30 2.72 -25.16
N GLN A 10 -35.41 3.47 -25.35
CA GLN A 10 -35.58 4.78 -24.75
C GLN A 10 -35.62 4.69 -23.22
N GLN A 11 -36.33 3.70 -22.67
CA GLN A 11 -36.37 3.51 -21.22
C GLN A 11 -35.00 3.17 -20.62
N ASN A 12 -34.21 2.33 -21.32
CA ASN A 12 -32.84 2.06 -20.89
C ASN A 12 -32.00 3.33 -20.83
N ILE A 13 -32.11 4.21 -21.81
CA ILE A 13 -31.40 5.50 -21.82
C ILE A 13 -31.83 6.38 -20.65
N LYS A 14 -33.14 6.46 -20.39
CA LYS A 14 -33.65 7.25 -19.24
C LYS A 14 -33.11 6.72 -17.91
N LEU A 15 -33.16 5.42 -17.69
CA LEU A 15 -32.63 4.79 -16.47
C LEU A 15 -31.13 4.96 -16.32
N PHE A 16 -30.40 4.89 -17.42
CA PHE A 16 -28.95 5.12 -17.44
C PHE A 16 -28.57 6.51 -16.89
N LEU A 17 -29.39 7.55 -17.10
CA LEU A 17 -29.09 8.89 -16.62
C LEU A 17 -28.90 8.96 -15.10
N TRP A 18 -29.46 8.01 -14.36
CA TRP A 18 -29.26 7.93 -12.91
C TRP A 18 -27.80 7.60 -12.52
N MET A 19 -27.09 6.79 -13.30
CA MET A 19 -25.73 6.33 -12.96
C MET A 19 -24.73 7.48 -12.79
N PRO A 20 -24.54 8.38 -13.79
CA PRO A 20 -23.61 9.50 -13.62
C PRO A 20 -24.05 10.49 -12.53
N ILE A 21 -25.36 10.63 -12.26
CA ILE A 21 -25.86 11.46 -11.17
C ILE A 21 -25.44 10.84 -9.82
N LEU A 22 -25.63 9.55 -9.66
CA LEU A 22 -25.24 8.83 -8.44
C LEU A 22 -23.73 8.92 -8.20
N CYS A 23 -22.91 8.70 -9.22
CA CYS A 23 -21.44 8.84 -9.12
C CYS A 23 -21.03 10.28 -8.75
N ALA A 24 -21.72 11.28 -9.31
CA ALA A 24 -21.46 12.68 -8.94
C ALA A 24 -21.84 12.98 -7.49
N ILE A 25 -22.94 12.42 -6.97
CA ILE A 25 -23.33 12.52 -5.57
C ILE A 25 -22.27 11.89 -4.68
N PHE A 26 -21.80 10.68 -4.98
CA PHE A 26 -20.78 10.00 -4.19
C PHE A 26 -19.43 10.75 -4.21
N ARG A 27 -19.04 11.32 -5.36
CA ARG A 27 -17.87 12.22 -5.45
C ARG A 27 -18.02 13.46 -4.57
N ALA A 28 -19.22 14.08 -4.57
CA ALA A 28 -19.49 15.22 -3.69
C ALA A 28 -19.40 14.85 -2.21
N ILE A 29 -19.94 13.67 -1.83
CA ILE A 29 -19.85 13.17 -0.44
C ILE A 29 -18.38 12.90 -0.09
N PHE A 30 -17.60 12.26 -0.95
CA PHE A 30 -16.17 12.00 -0.73
C PHE A 30 -15.41 13.31 -0.48
N ILE A 31 -15.61 14.31 -1.34
CA ILE A 31 -14.97 15.61 -1.18
C ILE A 31 -15.43 16.29 0.13
N GLY A 32 -16.72 16.25 0.44
CA GLY A 32 -17.27 16.89 1.65
C GLY A 32 -16.82 16.23 2.96
N VAL A 33 -16.49 14.92 2.93
CA VAL A 33 -16.03 14.18 4.11
C VAL A 33 -14.53 14.37 4.34
N TYR A 34 -13.73 14.28 3.27
CA TYR A 34 -12.27 14.21 3.38
C TYR A 34 -11.53 15.51 3.06
N HIS A 35 -12.19 16.51 2.51
CA HIS A 35 -11.57 17.81 2.27
C HIS A 35 -12.10 18.85 3.26
N PRO A 36 -11.26 19.52 4.05
CA PRO A 36 -11.69 20.54 4.99
C PRO A 36 -12.42 21.69 4.27
N TYR A 37 -13.59 22.04 4.79
CA TYR A 37 -14.44 23.07 4.16
C TYR A 37 -13.70 24.42 3.97
N GLU A 38 -12.87 24.80 4.94
CA GLU A 38 -12.10 26.05 4.90
C GLU A 38 -11.12 26.10 3.72
N THR A 39 -10.59 24.96 3.30
CA THR A 39 -9.64 24.83 2.18
C THR A 39 -10.31 24.70 0.82
N LEU A 40 -11.64 24.51 0.76
CA LEU A 40 -12.42 24.54 -0.49
C LEU A 40 -12.59 25.95 -1.05
N LYS A 41 -12.43 26.99 -0.22
CA LYS A 41 -12.58 28.38 -0.62
C LYS A 41 -11.56 28.74 -1.71
N GLY A 42 -12.05 29.19 -2.86
CA GLY A 42 -11.21 29.51 -4.03
C GLY A 42 -10.98 28.34 -5.01
N LYS A 43 -11.27 27.10 -4.63
CA LYS A 43 -11.04 25.90 -5.49
C LYS A 43 -12.20 25.59 -6.46
N GLY A 44 -13.17 26.47 -6.67
CA GLY A 44 -14.34 26.22 -7.54
C GLY A 44 -13.98 25.82 -8.97
N LYS A 45 -12.86 26.32 -9.52
CA LYS A 45 -12.39 25.93 -10.87
C LYS A 45 -11.88 24.49 -10.89
N ILE A 46 -11.14 24.08 -9.87
CA ILE A 46 -10.62 22.70 -9.72
C ILE A 46 -11.77 21.74 -9.55
N ILE A 47 -12.71 22.02 -8.62
CA ILE A 47 -13.90 21.21 -8.37
C ILE A 47 -14.70 20.99 -9.67
N ARG A 48 -14.98 22.07 -10.42
CA ARG A 48 -15.70 21.95 -11.70
C ARG A 48 -14.98 21.06 -12.70
N LYS A 49 -13.65 21.15 -12.79
CA LYS A 49 -12.84 20.30 -13.68
C LYS A 49 -12.79 18.84 -13.20
N CYS A 50 -12.69 18.62 -11.90
CA CYS A 50 -12.78 17.31 -11.27
C CYS A 50 -14.11 16.61 -11.63
N PHE A 51 -15.23 17.28 -11.48
CA PHE A 51 -16.54 16.72 -11.84
C PHE A 51 -16.70 16.48 -13.34
N ALA A 52 -16.29 17.45 -14.17
CA ALA A 52 -16.43 17.33 -15.63
C ALA A 52 -15.56 16.20 -16.20
N PHE A 53 -14.30 16.11 -15.78
CA PHE A 53 -13.42 15.07 -16.24
C PHE A 53 -13.81 13.71 -15.66
N GLY A 54 -14.12 13.65 -14.38
CA GLY A 54 -14.55 12.41 -13.73
C GLY A 54 -15.88 11.87 -14.27
N PHE A 55 -16.80 12.75 -14.75
CA PHE A 55 -17.99 12.32 -15.47
C PHE A 55 -17.62 11.52 -16.72
N TRP A 56 -16.76 12.07 -17.59
CA TRP A 56 -16.38 11.39 -18.82
C TRP A 56 -15.54 10.15 -18.56
N TRP A 57 -14.65 10.19 -17.55
CA TRP A 57 -13.85 9.02 -17.19
C TRP A 57 -14.71 7.89 -16.65
N GLY A 58 -15.66 8.19 -15.74
CA GLY A 58 -16.59 7.20 -15.20
C GLY A 58 -17.50 6.56 -16.26
N MET A 59 -17.70 7.22 -17.42
CA MET A 59 -18.47 6.64 -18.53
C MET A 59 -17.85 5.36 -19.09
N ASP A 60 -16.55 5.14 -18.91
CA ASP A 60 -15.90 3.88 -19.31
C ASP A 60 -16.59 2.65 -18.69
N ILE A 61 -17.02 2.72 -17.44
CA ILE A 61 -17.77 1.64 -16.79
C ILE A 61 -19.27 1.88 -16.80
N ASN A 62 -19.72 3.11 -16.53
CA ASN A 62 -21.15 3.38 -16.41
C ASN A 62 -21.92 3.07 -17.70
N ALA A 63 -21.29 3.25 -18.86
CA ALA A 63 -21.93 2.93 -20.16
C ALA A 63 -22.33 1.46 -20.28
N TYR A 64 -21.64 0.53 -19.59
CA TYR A 64 -22.03 -0.90 -19.60
C TYR A 64 -23.46 -1.13 -19.11
N GLN A 65 -24.01 -0.20 -18.30
CA GLN A 65 -25.40 -0.29 -17.86
C GLN A 65 -26.38 -0.34 -19.04
N LEU A 66 -26.08 0.35 -20.14
CA LEU A 66 -26.90 0.29 -21.36
C LEU A 66 -26.91 -1.13 -21.95
N LEU A 67 -25.75 -1.78 -22.01
CA LEU A 67 -25.67 -3.17 -22.52
C LEU A 67 -26.29 -4.16 -21.54
N ILE A 68 -26.13 -3.97 -20.24
CA ILE A 68 -26.74 -4.82 -19.20
C ILE A 68 -28.27 -4.76 -19.33
N LEU A 69 -28.85 -3.57 -19.45
CA LEU A 69 -30.27 -3.38 -19.63
C LEU A 69 -30.74 -3.97 -20.97
N LEU A 70 -29.99 -3.79 -22.04
CA LEU A 70 -30.31 -4.38 -23.37
C LEU A 70 -30.37 -5.91 -23.29
N VAL A 71 -29.33 -6.53 -22.75
CA VAL A 71 -29.18 -8.00 -22.75
C VAL A 71 -30.10 -8.68 -21.72
N LEU A 72 -30.16 -8.14 -20.49
CA LEU A 72 -30.86 -8.81 -19.37
C LEU A 72 -32.35 -8.41 -19.27
N VAL A 73 -32.76 -7.30 -19.88
CA VAL A 73 -34.13 -6.81 -19.76
C VAL A 73 -34.80 -6.67 -21.11
N THR A 74 -34.22 -5.91 -22.04
CA THR A 74 -34.88 -5.65 -23.35
C THR A 74 -35.06 -6.92 -24.18
N LEU A 75 -34.01 -7.72 -24.36
CA LEU A 75 -34.10 -8.93 -25.19
C LEU A 75 -35.07 -9.97 -24.61
N PRO A 76 -35.04 -10.34 -23.32
CA PRO A 76 -36.04 -11.23 -22.76
C PRO A 76 -37.47 -10.65 -22.74
N PHE A 77 -37.62 -9.32 -22.62
CA PHE A 77 -38.92 -8.66 -22.66
C PHE A 77 -39.67 -8.88 -23.98
N LEU A 78 -38.95 -9.02 -25.09
CA LEU A 78 -39.58 -9.32 -26.37
C LEU A 78 -40.33 -10.64 -26.36
N ALA A 79 -39.89 -11.61 -25.53
CA ALA A 79 -40.55 -12.88 -25.33
C ALA A 79 -41.59 -12.86 -24.20
N PHE A 80 -41.40 -12.01 -23.20
CA PHE A 80 -42.20 -11.93 -21.97
C PHE A 80 -42.65 -10.49 -21.69
N PRO A 81 -43.59 -9.93 -22.47
CA PRO A 81 -44.03 -8.55 -22.37
C PRO A 81 -44.76 -8.26 -21.09
N GLY A 82 -44.50 -7.73 -20.14
CA GLY A 82 -45.19 -7.44 -18.88
C GLY A 82 -44.30 -7.33 -17.66
N TYR A 83 -43.09 -7.90 -17.73
CA TYR A 83 -42.15 -7.79 -16.62
C TYR A 83 -41.11 -6.66 -16.81
N TYR A 84 -40.99 -6.07 -17.98
CA TYR A 84 -39.94 -5.14 -18.40
C TYR A 84 -39.69 -4.02 -17.39
N MET A 85 -40.72 -3.24 -17.06
CA MET A 85 -40.54 -2.02 -16.26
C MET A 85 -40.03 -2.36 -14.88
N THR A 86 -40.63 -3.37 -14.24
CA THR A 86 -40.20 -3.80 -12.90
C THR A 86 -38.76 -4.35 -12.93
N ALA A 87 -38.45 -5.21 -13.90
CA ALA A 87 -37.10 -5.77 -14.04
C ALA A 87 -36.06 -4.69 -14.32
N ALA A 88 -36.36 -3.71 -15.18
CA ALA A 88 -35.45 -2.61 -15.50
C ALA A 88 -35.16 -1.73 -14.27
N ILE A 89 -36.21 -1.35 -13.51
CA ILE A 89 -36.05 -0.54 -12.31
C ILE A 89 -35.29 -1.32 -11.22
N VAL A 90 -35.63 -2.60 -11.02
CA VAL A 90 -34.93 -3.44 -10.03
C VAL A 90 -33.47 -3.61 -10.41
N LEU A 91 -33.18 -3.93 -11.68
CA LEU A 91 -31.79 -4.08 -12.14
C LEU A 91 -30.99 -2.79 -11.99
N ASN A 92 -31.58 -1.64 -12.34
CA ASN A 92 -30.95 -0.33 -12.15
C ASN A 92 -30.67 -0.04 -10.68
N THR A 93 -31.58 -0.42 -9.79
CA THR A 93 -31.40 -0.31 -8.33
C THR A 93 -30.27 -1.22 -7.84
N VAL A 94 -30.20 -2.46 -8.33
CA VAL A 94 -29.10 -3.39 -7.96
C VAL A 94 -27.74 -2.84 -8.41
N VAL A 95 -27.64 -2.33 -9.64
CA VAL A 95 -26.39 -1.70 -10.11
C VAL A 95 -26.02 -0.48 -9.26
N SER A 96 -27.01 0.33 -8.88
CA SER A 96 -26.77 1.44 -7.93
C SER A 96 -26.20 0.99 -6.59
N CYS A 97 -26.69 -0.14 -6.06
CA CYS A 97 -26.15 -0.74 -4.83
C CYS A 97 -24.71 -1.27 -5.02
N ILE A 98 -24.37 -1.79 -6.20
CA ILE A 98 -22.99 -2.20 -6.52
C ILE A 98 -22.06 -0.97 -6.55
N ILE A 99 -22.50 0.14 -7.17
CA ILE A 99 -21.74 1.40 -7.16
C ILE A 99 -21.57 1.92 -5.73
N TYR A 100 -22.63 1.84 -4.90
CA TYR A 100 -22.52 2.20 -3.49
C TYR A 100 -21.52 1.32 -2.74
N ALA A 101 -21.51 0.02 -2.97
CA ALA A 101 -20.55 -0.88 -2.34
C ALA A 101 -19.09 -0.48 -2.67
N ALA A 102 -18.84 -0.15 -3.94
CA ALA A 102 -17.53 0.36 -4.36
C ALA A 102 -17.20 1.70 -3.71
N PHE A 103 -18.14 2.63 -3.66
CA PHE A 103 -17.99 3.91 -2.97
C PHE A 103 -17.69 3.74 -1.48
N ALA A 104 -18.50 2.95 -0.78
CA ALA A 104 -18.33 2.71 0.65
C ALA A 104 -16.97 2.05 0.97
N GLY A 105 -16.55 1.10 0.14
CA GLY A 105 -15.22 0.50 0.23
C GLY A 105 -14.10 1.52 0.00
N LYS A 106 -14.23 2.42 -1.00
CA LYS A 106 -13.26 3.51 -1.24
C LYS A 106 -13.19 4.46 -0.05
N MET A 107 -14.31 4.81 0.57
CA MET A 107 -14.34 5.63 1.77
C MET A 107 -13.50 4.99 2.89
N GLN A 108 -13.68 3.70 3.14
CA GLN A 108 -12.89 2.97 4.14
C GLN A 108 -11.41 2.86 3.73
N PHE A 109 -11.14 2.55 2.48
CA PHE A 109 -9.77 2.46 1.97
C PHE A 109 -9.04 3.80 2.11
N TYR A 110 -9.70 4.91 1.76
CA TYR A 110 -9.13 6.24 1.90
C TYR A 110 -8.87 6.61 3.36
N LYS A 111 -9.78 6.25 4.26
CA LYS A 111 -9.62 6.44 5.70
C LYS A 111 -8.34 5.78 6.23
N HIS A 112 -8.03 4.57 5.79
CA HIS A 112 -6.87 3.82 6.29
C HIS A 112 -5.57 4.12 5.56
N PHE A 113 -5.62 4.41 4.26
CA PHE A 113 -4.43 4.53 3.41
C PHE A 113 -4.22 5.93 2.81
N ASN A 114 -5.13 6.86 3.04
CA ASN A 114 -5.13 8.20 2.45
C ASN A 114 -4.91 8.17 0.93
N ASP A 115 -5.44 7.15 0.28
CA ASP A 115 -5.33 6.95 -1.16
C ASP A 115 -6.62 6.34 -1.74
N THR A 116 -6.84 6.51 -3.05
CA THR A 116 -7.87 5.75 -3.76
C THR A 116 -7.45 4.28 -3.85
N TYR A 117 -8.35 3.40 -4.29
CA TYR A 117 -8.02 2.01 -4.50
C TYR A 117 -6.72 1.84 -5.29
N ASN A 118 -5.79 1.08 -4.72
CA ASN A 118 -4.49 0.78 -5.31
C ASN A 118 -4.10 -0.69 -5.07
N TYR A 119 -2.86 -1.05 -5.43
CA TYR A 119 -2.35 -2.42 -5.31
C TYR A 119 -2.47 -3.03 -3.90
N MET A 120 -2.48 -2.22 -2.83
CA MET A 120 -2.61 -2.71 -1.44
C MET A 120 -3.92 -3.48 -1.21
N LEU A 121 -4.95 -3.26 -2.06
CA LEU A 121 -6.18 -4.05 -1.98
C LEU A 121 -5.94 -5.55 -2.20
N HIS A 122 -4.90 -5.92 -2.96
CA HIS A 122 -4.56 -7.33 -3.19
C HIS A 122 -4.10 -8.04 -1.92
N TYR A 123 -3.41 -7.34 -1.02
CA TYR A 123 -2.97 -7.91 0.26
C TYR A 123 -4.14 -8.31 1.18
N GLY A 124 -5.31 -7.70 0.97
CA GLY A 124 -6.53 -8.09 1.67
C GLY A 124 -6.96 -9.55 1.44
N LYS A 125 -6.52 -10.20 0.35
CA LYS A 125 -6.82 -11.62 0.10
C LYS A 125 -6.26 -12.55 1.18
N HIS A 126 -5.09 -12.21 1.71
CA HIS A 126 -4.34 -12.99 2.70
C HIS A 126 -4.45 -12.40 4.12
N ALA A 127 -5.20 -11.32 4.28
CA ALA A 127 -5.46 -10.75 5.59
C ALA A 127 -6.36 -11.68 6.43
N ASP A 128 -6.15 -11.65 7.74
CA ASP A 128 -7.03 -12.37 8.67
C ASP A 128 -8.46 -11.84 8.56
N LYS A 129 -9.35 -12.70 8.08
CA LYS A 129 -10.77 -12.35 7.86
C LYS A 129 -11.49 -11.97 9.13
N LYS A 130 -11.14 -12.61 10.26
CA LYS A 130 -11.76 -12.31 11.55
C LYS A 130 -11.41 -10.90 12.00
N ASN A 131 -10.16 -10.53 11.81
CA ASN A 131 -9.69 -9.19 12.11
C ASN A 131 -10.28 -8.14 11.16
N LEU A 132 -10.32 -8.38 9.86
CA LEU A 132 -10.96 -7.46 8.92
C LEU A 132 -12.43 -7.20 9.29
N ILE A 133 -13.15 -8.24 9.73
CA ILE A 133 -14.53 -8.12 10.21
C ILE A 133 -14.57 -7.29 11.51
N ASP A 134 -13.66 -7.52 12.44
CA ASP A 134 -13.58 -6.76 13.70
C ASP A 134 -13.28 -5.28 13.45
N ILE A 135 -12.31 -4.97 12.60
CA ILE A 135 -12.00 -3.60 12.17
C ILE A 135 -13.24 -2.96 11.54
N PHE A 136 -13.84 -3.64 10.57
CA PHE A 136 -15.00 -3.13 9.84
C PHE A 136 -16.17 -2.79 10.78
N PHE A 137 -16.54 -3.67 11.70
CA PHE A 137 -17.69 -3.43 12.57
C PHE A 137 -17.38 -2.51 13.75
N ASN A 138 -16.24 -2.67 14.40
CA ASN A 138 -15.92 -2.00 15.66
C ASN A 138 -15.18 -0.67 15.49
N GLN A 139 -14.36 -0.52 14.43
CA GLN A 139 -13.64 0.73 14.16
C GLN A 139 -14.34 1.57 13.08
N ASP A 140 -14.72 0.94 11.98
CA ASP A 140 -15.27 1.62 10.82
C ASP A 140 -16.78 1.78 10.88
N LYS A 141 -17.41 1.39 11.99
CA LYS A 141 -18.87 1.44 12.14
C LYS A 141 -19.57 0.76 10.96
N GLY A 142 -19.08 -0.40 10.53
CA GLY A 142 -19.51 -1.12 9.33
C GLY A 142 -21.03 -1.36 9.27
N TRP A 143 -21.70 -1.39 10.41
CA TRP A 143 -23.16 -1.45 10.47
C TRP A 143 -23.84 -0.22 9.83
N LEU A 144 -23.22 0.99 9.93
CA LEU A 144 -23.70 2.20 9.21
C LEU A 144 -23.51 2.06 7.71
N VAL A 145 -22.35 1.50 7.30
CA VAL A 145 -22.06 1.22 5.89
C VAL A 145 -23.11 0.26 5.32
N LEU A 146 -23.43 -0.83 6.06
CA LEU A 146 -24.48 -1.76 5.64
C LEU A 146 -25.87 -1.13 5.64
N ALA A 147 -26.20 -0.33 6.65
CA ALA A 147 -27.48 0.39 6.69
C ALA A 147 -27.63 1.37 5.51
N GLY A 148 -26.53 1.92 4.99
CA GLY A 148 -26.52 2.83 3.86
C GLY A 148 -27.06 2.22 2.54
N PHE A 149 -27.09 0.88 2.41
CA PHE A 149 -27.73 0.24 1.27
C PHE A 149 -29.22 0.52 1.20
N ILE A 150 -29.89 0.69 2.35
CA ILE A 150 -31.34 0.94 2.40
C ILE A 150 -31.71 2.28 1.74
N PRO A 151 -31.18 3.44 2.17
CA PRO A 151 -31.49 4.70 1.52
C PRO A 151 -31.02 4.75 0.06
N VAL A 152 -29.87 4.17 -0.28
CA VAL A 152 -29.39 4.12 -1.68
C VAL A 152 -30.36 3.32 -2.55
N ALA A 153 -30.82 2.15 -2.11
CA ALA A 153 -31.80 1.35 -2.84
C ALA A 153 -33.12 2.10 -2.98
N ALA A 154 -33.63 2.71 -1.92
CA ALA A 154 -34.89 3.45 -1.94
C ALA A 154 -34.83 4.67 -2.87
N ILE A 155 -33.75 5.46 -2.78
CA ILE A 155 -33.56 6.66 -3.64
C ILE A 155 -33.38 6.24 -5.10
N SER A 156 -32.58 5.19 -5.36
CA SER A 156 -32.35 4.71 -6.73
C SER A 156 -33.60 4.09 -7.34
N TYR A 157 -34.39 3.39 -6.56
CA TYR A 157 -35.70 2.86 -7.02
C TYR A 157 -36.65 4.02 -7.34
N GLY A 158 -36.75 5.02 -6.46
CA GLY A 158 -37.58 6.21 -6.66
C GLY A 158 -37.13 7.02 -7.88
N ALA A 159 -35.84 7.28 -8.02
CA ALA A 159 -35.26 7.99 -9.17
C ALA A 159 -35.51 7.22 -10.48
N SER A 160 -35.30 5.89 -10.47
CA SER A 160 -35.60 5.05 -11.64
C SER A 160 -37.06 5.08 -12.03
N THR A 161 -37.97 5.08 -11.04
CA THR A 161 -39.41 5.19 -11.27
C THR A 161 -39.77 6.55 -11.87
N LEU A 162 -39.22 7.64 -11.35
CA LEU A 162 -39.43 9.00 -11.86
C LEU A 162 -38.88 9.14 -13.29
N LEU A 163 -37.69 8.64 -13.56
CA LEU A 163 -37.09 8.68 -14.91
C LEU A 163 -37.91 7.85 -15.90
N SER A 164 -38.43 6.71 -15.49
CA SER A 164 -39.25 5.86 -16.35
C SER A 164 -40.61 6.48 -16.69
N ALA A 165 -41.10 7.40 -15.83
CA ALA A 165 -42.36 8.13 -16.06
C ALA A 165 -42.23 9.26 -17.12
N ILE A 166 -41.02 9.65 -17.50
CA ILE A 166 -40.79 10.64 -18.57
C ILE A 166 -41.41 10.10 -19.86
N PRO A 167 -42.23 10.88 -20.59
CA PRO A 167 -42.83 10.44 -21.83
C PRO A 167 -41.80 9.92 -22.84
N SER A 168 -42.12 8.82 -23.50
CA SER A 168 -41.32 8.27 -24.61
C SER A 168 -41.78 8.86 -25.94
N ILE A 169 -40.84 8.96 -26.88
CA ILE A 169 -41.17 9.30 -28.27
C ILE A 169 -41.96 8.12 -28.83
N PRO A 170 -43.11 8.38 -29.49
CA PRO A 170 -43.90 7.32 -30.08
C PRO A 170 -43.15 6.63 -31.24
N TYR A 171 -43.44 5.36 -31.42
CA TYR A 171 -42.84 4.60 -32.50
C TYR A 171 -43.31 5.16 -33.86
N PRO A 172 -42.37 5.42 -34.79
CA PRO A 172 -42.75 5.93 -36.12
C PRO A 172 -43.66 4.97 -36.89
N HIS A 173 -44.56 5.53 -37.66
CA HIS A 173 -45.44 4.71 -38.49
C HIS A 173 -44.72 4.34 -39.81
N PHE A 174 -44.70 3.07 -40.12
CA PHE A 174 -44.07 2.55 -41.36
C PHE A 174 -45.07 1.88 -42.26
N GLU A 175 -45.00 2.16 -43.55
CA GLU A 175 -45.93 1.59 -44.56
C GLU A 175 -45.62 0.12 -44.85
N SER A 176 -44.43 -0.39 -44.56
CA SER A 176 -44.06 -1.78 -44.80
C SER A 176 -43.28 -2.40 -43.63
N ASN A 177 -43.43 -3.72 -43.48
CA ASN A 177 -42.67 -4.49 -42.46
C ASN A 177 -41.14 -4.46 -42.70
N ILE A 178 -40.71 -4.30 -43.96
CA ILE A 178 -39.29 -4.19 -44.31
C ILE A 178 -38.75 -2.86 -43.81
N ALA A 179 -39.47 -1.75 -44.03
CA ALA A 179 -39.09 -0.44 -43.52
C ALA A 179 -39.07 -0.40 -41.99
N ALA A 180 -40.08 -1.01 -41.34
CA ALA A 180 -40.10 -1.14 -39.89
C ALA A 180 -38.87 -1.91 -39.35
N GLY A 181 -38.57 -3.09 -39.95
CA GLY A 181 -37.42 -3.90 -39.55
C GLY A 181 -36.07 -3.19 -39.77
N ALA A 182 -35.93 -2.48 -40.90
CA ALA A 182 -34.73 -1.69 -41.18
C ALA A 182 -34.56 -0.53 -40.17
N SER A 183 -35.67 0.10 -39.75
CA SER A 183 -35.65 1.16 -38.74
C SER A 183 -35.32 0.62 -37.34
N ASP A 184 -35.87 -0.54 -36.96
CA ASP A 184 -35.54 -1.19 -35.69
C ASP A 184 -34.05 -1.54 -35.62
N PHE A 185 -33.45 -2.03 -36.68
CA PHE A 185 -32.04 -2.26 -36.82
C PHE A 185 -31.25 -0.92 -36.72
N GLY A 186 -31.73 0.13 -37.38
CA GLY A 186 -31.14 1.49 -37.25
C GLY A 186 -31.15 2.01 -35.85
N PHE A 187 -32.23 1.85 -35.07
CA PHE A 187 -32.31 2.22 -33.67
C PHE A 187 -31.33 1.44 -32.82
N LEU A 188 -31.16 0.13 -33.07
CA LEU A 188 -30.15 -0.66 -32.36
C LEU A 188 -28.73 -0.17 -32.67
N VAL A 189 -28.41 0.14 -33.90
CA VAL A 189 -27.13 0.68 -34.35
C VAL A 189 -26.86 2.01 -33.63
N LEU A 190 -27.83 2.93 -33.60
CA LEU A 190 -27.70 4.20 -32.88
C LEU A 190 -27.50 4.00 -31.41
N TYR A 191 -28.18 3.07 -30.78
CA TYR A 191 -28.02 2.73 -29.36
C TYR A 191 -26.59 2.21 -29.05
N VAL A 192 -26.10 1.32 -29.92
CA VAL A 192 -24.71 0.78 -29.77
C VAL A 192 -23.66 1.86 -30.04
N VAL A 193 -23.88 2.73 -31.05
CA VAL A 193 -23.01 3.89 -31.29
C VAL A 193 -23.00 4.82 -30.09
N MET A 194 -24.15 5.10 -29.48
CA MET A 194 -24.24 5.90 -28.24
C MET A 194 -23.53 5.24 -27.11
N TYR A 195 -23.61 3.92 -26.91
CA TYR A 195 -22.85 3.18 -25.94
C TYR A 195 -21.34 3.40 -26.14
N TYR A 196 -20.80 3.21 -27.35
CA TYR A 196 -19.39 3.42 -27.64
C TYR A 196 -18.96 4.87 -27.46
N TRP A 197 -19.79 5.83 -27.85
CA TRP A 197 -19.52 7.25 -27.64
C TRP A 197 -19.38 7.61 -26.17
N LEU A 198 -20.26 7.09 -25.33
CA LEU A 198 -20.17 7.25 -23.88
C LEU A 198 -18.95 6.52 -23.31
N HIS A 199 -18.77 5.25 -23.68
CA HIS A 199 -17.69 4.41 -23.20
C HIS A 199 -16.29 4.99 -23.51
N TYR A 200 -16.15 5.68 -24.62
CA TYR A 200 -14.89 6.36 -25.00
C TYR A 200 -14.86 7.85 -24.56
N GLY A 201 -15.65 8.22 -23.57
CA GLY A 201 -15.57 9.56 -22.94
C GLY A 201 -16.03 10.70 -23.83
N GLY A 202 -17.11 10.50 -24.61
CA GLY A 202 -17.68 11.51 -25.52
C GLY A 202 -17.03 11.52 -26.91
N THR A 203 -16.29 10.47 -27.28
CA THR A 203 -15.67 10.27 -28.58
C THR A 203 -16.02 8.90 -29.17
N LEU A 204 -15.67 8.64 -30.41
CA LEU A 204 -15.77 7.31 -31.01
C LEU A 204 -14.39 6.67 -31.20
N SER A 205 -13.34 7.23 -30.57
CA SER A 205 -11.97 6.78 -30.70
C SER A 205 -11.40 6.34 -29.35
N HIS A 206 -10.90 5.12 -29.29
CA HIS A 206 -10.22 4.60 -28.11
C HIS A 206 -9.00 5.45 -27.69
N ARG A 207 -8.32 6.11 -28.64
CA ARG A 207 -7.16 6.98 -28.37
C ARG A 207 -7.49 8.21 -27.51
N ASN A 208 -8.74 8.66 -27.54
CA ASN A 208 -9.19 9.86 -26.85
C ASN A 208 -9.93 9.54 -25.54
N LYS A 209 -9.89 8.28 -25.12
CA LYS A 209 -10.52 7.84 -23.89
C LYS A 209 -9.86 8.55 -22.70
N PRO A 210 -10.65 9.09 -21.75
CA PRO A 210 -10.10 9.67 -20.53
C PRO A 210 -9.31 8.65 -19.71
N GLU A 211 -8.04 8.94 -19.45
CA GLU A 211 -7.12 8.18 -18.61
C GLU A 211 -6.27 9.15 -17.77
N TRP A 212 -5.42 8.63 -16.87
CA TRP A 212 -4.56 9.45 -16.02
C TRP A 212 -3.71 10.47 -16.78
N ASP A 213 -3.20 10.10 -17.95
CA ASP A 213 -2.31 10.95 -18.75
C ASP A 213 -2.98 12.24 -19.22
N VAL A 214 -4.30 12.22 -19.39
CA VAL A 214 -5.11 13.35 -19.89
C VAL A 214 -5.90 14.06 -18.80
N VAL A 215 -5.69 13.72 -17.53
CA VAL A 215 -6.29 14.48 -16.40
C VAL A 215 -5.81 15.94 -16.49
N PRO A 216 -6.72 16.92 -16.39
CA PRO A 216 -6.35 18.34 -16.47
C PRO A 216 -5.24 18.69 -15.45
N SER A 217 -4.21 19.43 -15.87
CA SER A 217 -3.07 19.80 -15.03
C SER A 217 -3.51 20.47 -13.71
N ILE A 218 -4.48 21.36 -13.80
CA ILE A 218 -5.05 22.03 -12.60
C ILE A 218 -5.68 21.05 -11.58
N VAL A 219 -6.10 19.86 -12.01
CA VAL A 219 -6.61 18.80 -11.11
C VAL A 219 -5.45 17.95 -10.60
N LYS A 220 -4.46 17.66 -11.45
CA LYS A 220 -3.24 16.96 -11.03
C LYS A 220 -2.42 17.72 -10.00
N GLU A 221 -2.43 19.06 -10.07
CA GLU A 221 -1.74 19.93 -9.10
C GLU A 221 -2.28 19.77 -7.67
N ASP A 222 -3.52 19.33 -7.53
CA ASP A 222 -4.14 19.06 -6.24
C ASP A 222 -4.36 17.55 -6.11
N ILE A 223 -3.50 16.89 -5.32
CA ILE A 223 -3.49 15.43 -5.16
C ILE A 223 -4.83 14.89 -4.69
N PHE A 224 -5.50 15.58 -3.77
CA PHE A 224 -6.79 15.17 -3.29
C PHE A 224 -7.83 15.16 -4.42
N PHE A 225 -7.91 16.25 -5.21
CA PHE A 225 -8.86 16.31 -6.33
C PHE A 225 -8.50 15.37 -7.46
N ALA A 226 -7.21 15.07 -7.69
CA ALA A 226 -6.79 14.01 -8.60
C ALA A 226 -7.41 12.65 -8.20
N LYS A 227 -7.32 12.29 -6.92
CA LYS A 227 -7.92 11.06 -6.35
C LYS A 227 -9.45 11.08 -6.32
N ALA A 228 -10.07 12.24 -6.10
CA ALA A 228 -11.52 12.41 -6.11
C ALA A 228 -12.13 12.34 -7.52
N THR A 229 -11.32 12.52 -8.56
CA THR A 229 -11.77 12.55 -9.96
C THR A 229 -12.19 11.18 -10.47
N ILE A 230 -11.48 10.11 -10.05
CA ILE A 230 -11.78 8.75 -10.51
C ILE A 230 -13.01 8.19 -9.82
N ASP A 231 -13.92 7.61 -10.60
CA ASP A 231 -15.08 6.90 -10.07
C ASP A 231 -14.67 5.57 -9.42
N ASP A 232 -15.45 5.13 -8.44
CA ASP A 232 -15.08 4.05 -7.54
C ASP A 232 -14.95 2.68 -8.24
N LEU A 233 -15.83 2.38 -9.20
CA LEU A 233 -15.73 1.17 -10.03
C LEU A 233 -14.57 1.24 -11.03
N GLU A 234 -14.27 2.43 -11.58
CA GLU A 234 -13.13 2.60 -12.47
C GLU A 234 -11.82 2.41 -11.70
N ALA A 235 -11.73 2.95 -10.48
CA ALA A 235 -10.59 2.71 -9.60
C ALA A 235 -10.37 1.20 -9.35
N LEU A 236 -11.43 0.44 -9.06
CA LEU A 236 -11.35 -1.03 -8.89
C LEU A 236 -10.92 -1.76 -10.17
N LYS A 237 -11.35 -1.29 -11.34
CA LYS A 237 -10.94 -1.86 -12.63
C LYS A 237 -9.44 -1.66 -12.89
N LEU A 238 -8.92 -0.48 -12.56
CA LEU A 238 -7.51 -0.16 -12.75
C LEU A 238 -6.59 -1.06 -11.90
N ILE A 239 -7.02 -1.50 -10.72
CA ILE A 239 -6.23 -2.42 -9.89
C ILE A 239 -5.99 -3.77 -10.58
N ARG A 240 -6.87 -4.24 -11.45
CA ARG A 240 -6.68 -5.50 -12.18
C ARG A 240 -5.49 -5.45 -13.15
N LYS A 241 -5.11 -4.27 -13.60
CA LYS A 241 -3.93 -4.04 -14.44
C LYS A 241 -2.75 -3.68 -13.54
N THR A 242 -2.25 -4.64 -12.75
CA THR A 242 -1.07 -4.37 -11.93
C THR A 242 0.18 -4.31 -12.81
N PRO A 243 1.16 -3.44 -12.48
CA PRO A 243 2.44 -3.40 -13.20
C PRO A 243 3.18 -4.75 -13.21
N LEU A 244 3.05 -5.53 -12.15
CA LEU A 244 3.63 -6.87 -12.09
C LEU A 244 3.02 -7.82 -13.12
N THR A 245 1.69 -7.78 -13.33
CA THR A 245 1.05 -8.59 -14.37
C THR A 245 1.57 -8.23 -15.76
N ALA A 246 1.82 -6.94 -16.02
CA ALA A 246 2.44 -6.49 -17.26
C ALA A 246 3.86 -7.05 -17.43
N ALA A 247 4.67 -7.01 -16.37
CA ALA A 247 6.02 -7.61 -16.38
C ALA A 247 5.97 -9.13 -16.61
N GLN A 248 5.02 -9.84 -16.03
CA GLN A 248 4.84 -11.28 -16.23
C GLN A 248 4.45 -11.66 -17.67
N MET A 249 3.90 -10.74 -18.44
CA MET A 249 3.55 -10.94 -19.85
C MET A 249 4.70 -10.67 -20.82
N LYS A 250 5.80 -10.06 -20.39
CA LYS A 250 6.98 -9.79 -21.22
C LYS A 250 7.66 -11.08 -21.67
N SER A 251 8.31 -11.04 -22.84
CA SER A 251 9.20 -12.12 -23.30
C SER A 251 10.45 -12.22 -22.41
N ASP A 252 11.21 -13.31 -22.54
CA ASP A 252 12.45 -13.49 -21.78
C ASP A 252 13.49 -12.44 -22.19
N GLU A 253 13.54 -12.08 -23.47
CA GLU A 253 14.43 -11.06 -24.01
C GLU A 253 14.11 -9.68 -23.42
N GLU A 254 12.83 -9.30 -23.36
CA GLU A 254 12.39 -8.04 -22.74
C GLU A 254 12.68 -8.00 -21.25
N LEU A 255 12.52 -9.11 -20.53
CA LEU A 255 12.85 -9.18 -19.10
C LEU A 255 14.37 -9.04 -18.88
N VAL A 256 15.20 -9.68 -19.70
CA VAL A 256 16.65 -9.56 -19.61
C VAL A 256 17.11 -8.14 -19.95
N GLU A 257 16.51 -7.48 -20.94
CA GLU A 257 16.81 -6.09 -21.25
C GLU A 257 16.52 -5.18 -20.03
N ASP A 258 15.37 -5.35 -19.39
CA ASP A 258 15.01 -4.58 -18.20
C ASP A 258 15.99 -4.81 -17.04
N VAL A 259 16.30 -6.07 -16.72
CA VAL A 259 17.17 -6.36 -15.57
C VAL A 259 18.64 -5.96 -15.82
N ASN A 260 19.05 -5.82 -17.06
CA ASN A 260 20.36 -5.23 -17.40
C ASN A 260 20.48 -3.77 -16.96
N HIS A 261 19.38 -3.03 -16.85
CA HIS A 261 19.40 -1.67 -16.29
C HIS A 261 19.65 -1.66 -14.78
N LEU A 262 19.26 -2.73 -14.06
CA LEU A 262 19.54 -2.87 -12.61
C LEU A 262 20.99 -3.28 -12.37
N MET A 263 21.49 -4.23 -13.16
CA MET A 263 22.84 -4.77 -13.08
C MET A 263 23.31 -5.20 -14.47
N PRO A 264 24.18 -4.45 -15.13
CA PRO A 264 24.74 -4.85 -16.44
C PRO A 264 25.46 -6.19 -16.33
N CYS A 265 24.95 -7.19 -17.05
CA CYS A 265 25.52 -8.54 -17.11
C CYS A 265 25.28 -9.15 -18.48
N SER A 266 26.35 -9.60 -19.15
CA SER A 266 26.27 -10.20 -20.50
C SER A 266 25.65 -11.60 -20.49
N ASP A 267 25.63 -12.25 -19.33
CA ASP A 267 25.40 -13.69 -19.24
C ASP A 267 24.14 -14.06 -18.43
N TRP A 268 23.17 -13.14 -18.31
CA TRP A 268 21.93 -13.36 -17.53
C TRP A 268 21.25 -14.70 -17.80
N GLN A 269 21.22 -15.15 -19.06
CA GLN A 269 20.55 -16.39 -19.45
C GLN A 269 21.32 -17.66 -19.08
N THR A 270 22.63 -17.53 -18.87
CA THR A 270 23.54 -18.65 -18.60
C THR A 270 23.91 -18.80 -17.13
N LEU A 271 23.52 -17.84 -16.28
CA LEU A 271 23.75 -17.93 -14.85
C LEU A 271 22.98 -19.09 -14.23
N ASP A 272 23.64 -19.85 -13.37
CA ASP A 272 23.00 -20.90 -12.55
C ASP A 272 21.85 -20.36 -11.67
N ASN A 273 21.91 -19.08 -11.33
CA ASN A 273 20.85 -18.32 -10.68
C ASN A 273 20.96 -16.84 -11.08
N PRO A 274 19.87 -16.19 -11.51
CA PRO A 274 19.90 -14.76 -11.91
C PRO A 274 20.46 -13.82 -10.84
N LEU A 275 20.26 -14.12 -9.55
CA LEU A 275 20.76 -13.30 -8.45
C LEU A 275 22.27 -13.35 -8.27
N TYR A 276 22.98 -14.26 -8.94
CA TYR A 276 24.45 -14.29 -8.94
C TYR A 276 25.08 -13.11 -9.68
N ALA A 277 24.32 -12.43 -10.55
CA ALA A 277 24.74 -11.17 -11.15
C ALA A 277 24.99 -10.06 -10.11
N PHE A 278 24.32 -10.11 -8.97
CA PHE A 278 24.44 -9.13 -7.89
C PHE A 278 25.53 -9.48 -6.85
N LYS A 279 26.58 -10.16 -7.30
CA LYS A 279 27.74 -10.53 -6.48
C LYS A 279 28.49 -9.29 -6.01
N ARG A 280 28.82 -9.28 -4.71
CA ARG A 280 29.66 -8.28 -4.04
C ARG A 280 30.78 -8.96 -3.25
N VAL A 281 31.80 -8.21 -2.91
CA VAL A 281 32.95 -8.69 -2.16
C VAL A 281 33.23 -7.74 -1.01
N ALA A 282 33.18 -8.23 0.21
CA ALA A 282 33.39 -7.41 1.41
C ALA A 282 34.79 -6.78 1.45
N ALA A 283 34.82 -5.49 1.79
CA ALA A 283 36.09 -4.72 1.92
C ALA A 283 36.89 -5.11 3.16
N GLY A 284 36.26 -5.72 4.15
CA GLY A 284 36.84 -6.14 5.42
C GLY A 284 36.05 -5.58 6.61
N ALA A 285 36.06 -6.31 7.71
CA ALA A 285 35.31 -5.96 8.92
C ALA A 285 35.62 -4.56 9.43
N ARG A 286 34.63 -3.80 9.82
CA ARG A 286 34.71 -2.45 10.41
C ARG A 286 34.57 -2.46 11.91
N ILE A 287 34.02 -3.54 12.47
CA ILE A 287 33.91 -3.80 13.90
C ILE A 287 34.38 -5.22 14.19
N ALA A 288 34.77 -5.48 15.43
CA ALA A 288 35.01 -6.84 15.88
C ALA A 288 33.74 -7.70 15.68
N LYS A 289 33.93 -8.96 15.30
CA LYS A 289 32.78 -9.85 15.05
C LYS A 289 31.99 -10.07 16.33
N PRO A 290 30.76 -9.51 16.47
CA PRO A 290 29.97 -9.63 17.69
C PRO A 290 29.46 -11.05 17.89
N LYS A 291 29.24 -11.45 19.14
CA LYS A 291 28.57 -12.74 19.45
C LYS A 291 27.09 -12.69 19.04
N HIS A 292 26.43 -11.58 19.30
CA HIS A 292 25.02 -11.39 18.96
C HIS A 292 24.82 -10.19 18.02
N ILE A 293 23.97 -10.39 17.02
CA ILE A 293 23.51 -9.33 16.12
C ILE A 293 21.98 -9.29 16.22
N PHE A 294 21.45 -8.13 16.53
CA PHE A 294 20.02 -7.90 16.62
C PHE A 294 19.55 -7.01 15.49
N LEU A 295 18.78 -7.57 14.55
CA LEU A 295 17.97 -6.79 13.62
C LEU A 295 16.57 -6.70 14.21
N ILE A 296 16.22 -5.55 14.74
CA ILE A 296 14.94 -5.27 15.37
C ILE A 296 14.09 -4.52 14.34
N VAL A 297 13.02 -5.16 13.91
CA VAL A 297 12.04 -4.60 13.00
C VAL A 297 10.78 -4.31 13.81
N GLY A 298 10.54 -3.05 14.10
CA GLY A 298 9.33 -2.64 14.82
C GLY A 298 8.17 -2.48 13.85
N GLU A 299 6.99 -2.97 14.25
CA GLU A 299 5.75 -2.74 13.51
C GLU A 299 5.46 -1.24 13.40
N SER A 300 5.37 -0.73 12.17
CA SER A 300 4.94 0.63 11.87
C SER A 300 5.78 1.73 12.55
N ILE A 301 7.13 1.68 12.47
CA ILE A 301 8.00 2.75 12.99
C ILE A 301 8.26 3.78 11.88
N PRO A 302 7.66 4.98 11.96
CA PRO A 302 7.83 6.01 10.95
C PRO A 302 9.06 6.87 11.19
N GLN A 303 9.63 7.43 10.11
CA GLN A 303 10.71 8.42 10.21
C GLN A 303 10.24 9.76 10.79
N TRP A 304 9.00 10.19 10.47
CA TRP A 304 8.53 11.53 10.82
C TRP A 304 8.59 11.85 12.31
N CYS A 305 8.48 10.85 13.19
CA CYS A 305 8.63 11.04 14.64
C CYS A 305 10.02 11.54 15.04
N MET A 306 11.02 11.37 14.19
CA MET A 306 12.40 11.81 14.37
C MET A 306 12.70 13.12 13.62
N ASP A 307 11.77 13.63 12.83
CA ASP A 307 11.96 14.86 12.06
C ASP A 307 11.81 16.10 12.96
N PRO A 308 12.54 17.20 12.67
CA PRO A 308 12.57 18.40 13.53
C PRO A 308 11.19 18.95 13.90
N LEU A 309 10.23 18.85 12.98
CA LEU A 309 8.86 19.33 13.16
C LEU A 309 8.11 18.64 14.31
N TYR A 310 8.46 17.39 14.63
CA TYR A 310 7.78 16.57 15.65
C TYR A 310 8.63 16.35 16.90
N MET A 311 9.77 17.01 17.03
CA MET A 311 10.69 16.79 18.16
C MET A 311 10.08 17.16 19.53
N ASP A 312 9.09 18.05 19.54
CA ASP A 312 8.38 18.43 20.76
C ASP A 312 7.36 17.35 21.21
N PHE A 313 7.08 16.36 20.37
CA PHE A 313 6.18 15.25 20.72
C PHE A 313 6.95 14.17 21.50
N ASN A 314 6.50 13.84 22.69
CA ASN A 314 7.12 12.81 23.52
C ASN A 314 6.52 11.42 23.23
N ILE A 315 6.65 10.97 21.97
CA ILE A 315 6.05 9.71 21.48
C ILE A 315 7.08 8.61 21.19
N CYS A 316 8.37 8.95 21.04
CA CYS A 316 9.42 7.97 20.80
C CYS A 316 10.71 8.31 21.60
N PRO A 317 10.64 8.44 22.93
CA PRO A 317 11.81 8.81 23.75
C PRO A 317 12.93 7.77 23.70
N GLY A 318 12.61 6.48 23.59
CA GLY A 318 13.58 5.39 23.49
C GLY A 318 14.38 5.46 22.19
N LEU A 319 13.70 5.59 21.04
CA LEU A 319 14.36 5.74 19.75
C LEU A 319 15.26 7.00 19.71
N ARG A 320 14.79 8.12 20.28
CA ARG A 320 15.57 9.35 20.34
C ARG A 320 16.81 9.21 21.20
N ALA A 321 16.71 8.53 22.35
CA ALA A 321 17.85 8.25 23.20
C ALA A 321 18.86 7.32 22.50
N PHE A 322 18.38 6.31 21.80
CA PHE A 322 19.20 5.41 20.99
C PHE A 322 19.94 6.16 19.87
N ALA A 323 19.22 7.00 19.13
CA ALA A 323 19.78 7.81 18.05
C ALA A 323 20.80 8.85 18.53
N ALA A 324 20.61 9.42 19.73
CA ALA A 324 21.51 10.40 20.30
C ALA A 324 22.84 9.81 20.85
N ASN A 325 22.93 8.48 20.98
CA ASN A 325 24.14 7.82 21.44
C ASN A 325 25.29 8.03 20.44
N THR A 326 26.51 8.34 20.95
CA THR A 326 27.69 8.62 20.12
C THR A 326 28.15 7.43 19.27
N HIS A 327 27.74 6.24 19.63
CA HIS A 327 28.04 4.96 18.95
C HIS A 327 26.91 4.49 18.01
N THR A 328 25.92 5.35 17.74
CA THR A 328 24.81 5.06 16.84
C THR A 328 24.98 5.82 15.54
N ALA A 329 25.11 5.10 14.43
CA ALA A 329 25.07 5.64 13.09
C ALA A 329 23.66 5.48 12.46
N CYS A 330 23.31 6.33 11.52
CA CYS A 330 22.02 6.28 10.85
C CYS A 330 22.11 6.59 9.34
N VAL A 331 21.07 6.19 8.62
CA VAL A 331 20.78 6.71 7.27
C VAL A 331 19.55 7.61 7.39
N PRO A 332 19.70 8.93 7.22
CA PRO A 332 18.64 9.90 7.57
C PRO A 332 17.41 9.85 6.67
N ASN A 333 17.57 9.39 5.42
CA ASN A 333 16.50 9.29 4.46
C ASN A 333 16.36 7.84 3.98
N PHE A 334 15.37 7.12 4.52
CA PHE A 334 15.31 5.68 4.37
C PHE A 334 13.91 5.19 3.95
N LEU A 335 13.86 4.40 2.88
CA LEU A 335 12.62 3.83 2.35
C LEU A 335 12.44 2.37 2.79
N PRO A 336 11.22 1.98 3.19
CA PRO A 336 10.89 0.57 3.35
C PRO A 336 10.84 -0.14 1.99
N ALA A 337 10.95 -1.46 2.00
CA ALA A 337 10.81 -2.27 0.79
C ALA A 337 9.35 -2.50 0.38
N GLY A 338 8.42 -2.17 1.25
CA GLY A 338 6.97 -2.23 1.01
C GLY A 338 6.23 -1.25 1.91
N ASN A 339 5.02 -0.86 1.49
CA ASN A 339 4.20 0.10 2.23
C ASN A 339 3.28 -0.56 3.28
N VAL A 340 3.42 -1.86 3.47
CA VAL A 340 2.74 -2.68 4.49
C VAL A 340 3.66 -3.82 4.91
N SER A 341 3.38 -4.45 6.04
CA SER A 341 4.28 -5.41 6.71
C SER A 341 4.70 -6.60 5.85
N ARG A 342 3.75 -7.27 5.17
CA ARG A 342 4.06 -8.51 4.43
C ARG A 342 5.14 -8.34 3.36
N PRO A 343 5.02 -7.41 2.39
CA PRO A 343 6.07 -7.20 1.39
C PRO A 343 7.38 -6.69 2.00
N SER A 344 7.33 -5.90 3.07
CA SER A 344 8.54 -5.42 3.75
C SER A 344 9.30 -6.56 4.42
N ILE A 345 8.63 -7.38 5.23
CA ILE A 345 9.26 -8.50 5.93
C ILE A 345 9.76 -9.56 4.95
N SER A 346 8.98 -9.91 3.91
CA SER A 346 9.44 -10.85 2.89
C SER A 346 10.66 -10.32 2.13
N SER A 347 10.71 -9.02 1.83
CA SER A 347 11.87 -8.39 1.18
C SER A 347 13.10 -8.36 2.08
N LEU A 348 12.95 -8.03 3.37
CA LEU A 348 14.04 -8.06 4.35
C LEU A 348 14.64 -9.47 4.49
N MET A 349 13.81 -10.51 4.51
CA MET A 349 14.27 -11.89 4.62
C MET A 349 15.00 -12.37 3.36
N SER A 350 14.49 -12.02 2.18
CA SER A 350 14.98 -12.53 0.89
C SER A 350 16.06 -11.68 0.23
N GLY A 351 16.17 -10.40 0.60
CA GLY A 351 17.08 -9.44 -0.03
C GLY A 351 16.67 -9.02 -1.45
N ILE A 352 15.39 -9.22 -1.82
CA ILE A 352 14.79 -8.73 -3.08
C ILE A 352 13.50 -7.99 -2.78
N TYR A 353 13.11 -7.06 -3.65
CA TYR A 353 11.78 -6.43 -3.52
C TYR A 353 10.66 -7.41 -3.84
N ASP A 354 9.64 -7.45 -2.98
CA ASP A 354 8.43 -8.25 -3.21
C ASP A 354 7.70 -7.87 -4.51
N SER A 355 7.68 -6.60 -4.85
CA SER A 355 7.11 -6.04 -6.09
C SER A 355 5.64 -6.41 -6.35
N GLY A 356 4.91 -6.85 -5.31
CA GLY A 356 3.53 -7.31 -5.41
C GLY A 356 3.38 -8.80 -5.73
N LEU A 357 4.47 -9.57 -5.67
CA LEU A 357 4.46 -11.05 -5.84
C LEU A 357 3.83 -11.78 -4.68
N GLU A 358 3.84 -11.19 -3.46
CA GLU A 358 3.52 -11.90 -2.23
C GLU A 358 4.47 -13.12 -2.05
N LEU A 359 5.78 -12.86 -2.00
CA LEU A 359 6.84 -13.87 -1.95
C LEU A 359 6.58 -14.93 -0.88
N ASN A 360 6.15 -14.49 0.29
CA ASN A 360 5.83 -15.36 1.42
C ASN A 360 4.63 -16.30 1.16
N GLU A 361 3.79 -16.02 0.16
CA GLU A 361 2.62 -16.84 -0.20
C GLU A 361 2.89 -17.78 -1.39
N LYS A 362 4.07 -17.71 -2.02
CA LYS A 362 4.40 -18.54 -3.18
C LYS A 362 5.17 -19.79 -2.73
N GLU A 363 4.59 -20.97 -2.97
CA GLU A 363 5.21 -22.28 -2.63
C GLU A 363 6.62 -22.45 -3.21
N ILE A 364 6.90 -21.82 -4.35
CA ILE A 364 8.20 -21.87 -4.99
C ILE A 364 9.31 -21.28 -4.10
N PHE A 365 8.98 -20.26 -3.29
CA PHE A 365 9.91 -19.65 -2.34
C PHE A 365 9.88 -20.33 -0.96
N TRP A 366 9.06 -21.36 -0.74
CA TRP A 366 9.11 -22.19 0.46
C TRP A 366 10.09 -23.37 0.34
N THR A 367 10.61 -23.59 -0.85
CA THR A 367 11.52 -24.72 -1.16
C THR A 367 12.84 -24.26 -1.78
N ASN A 368 12.97 -23.00 -2.13
CA ASN A 368 14.16 -22.45 -2.77
C ASN A 368 14.72 -21.29 -1.96
N THR A 369 15.97 -21.40 -1.52
CA THR A 369 16.72 -20.32 -0.86
C THR A 369 17.26 -19.37 -1.92
N LEU A 370 17.00 -18.06 -1.74
CA LEU A 370 17.56 -17.04 -2.61
C LEU A 370 19.03 -16.75 -2.22
N PRO A 371 19.95 -16.56 -3.17
CA PRO A 371 21.33 -16.15 -2.88
C PRO A 371 21.46 -14.89 -2.05
N THR A 372 20.50 -13.97 -2.21
CA THR A 372 20.40 -12.70 -1.49
C THR A 372 19.76 -12.81 -0.10
N ALA A 373 19.27 -14.00 0.30
CA ALA A 373 18.58 -14.18 1.57
C ALA A 373 19.48 -13.86 2.76
N LEU A 374 19.02 -12.96 3.63
CA LEU A 374 19.76 -12.45 4.79
C LEU A 374 20.25 -13.58 5.71
N ALA A 375 19.35 -14.45 6.16
CA ALA A 375 19.69 -15.53 7.08
C ALA A 375 20.70 -16.52 6.46
N ALA A 376 20.53 -16.88 5.19
CA ALA A 376 21.47 -17.77 4.50
C ALA A 376 22.88 -17.19 4.44
N GLN A 377 23.02 -15.88 4.27
CA GLN A 377 24.33 -15.23 4.24
C GLN A 377 24.94 -15.06 5.64
N MET A 378 24.12 -14.82 6.68
CA MET A 378 24.57 -14.82 8.07
C MET A 378 25.10 -16.20 8.50
N LYS A 379 24.49 -17.29 8.06
CA LYS A 379 24.99 -18.65 8.29
C LYS A 379 26.38 -18.87 7.69
N ARG A 380 26.63 -18.35 6.48
CA ARG A 380 27.97 -18.42 5.86
C ARG A 380 29.03 -17.64 6.65
N LEU A 381 28.63 -16.65 7.44
CA LEU A 381 29.48 -15.94 8.38
C LEU A 381 29.59 -16.64 9.75
N GLY A 382 28.96 -17.81 9.92
CA GLY A 382 29.05 -18.65 11.11
C GLY A 382 28.10 -18.28 12.24
N TYR A 383 26.99 -17.64 11.92
CA TYR A 383 25.92 -17.36 12.90
C TYR A 383 24.82 -18.42 12.83
N GLN A 384 24.30 -18.84 13.98
CA GLN A 384 22.96 -19.40 14.07
C GLN A 384 21.95 -18.28 13.73
N THR A 385 20.85 -18.60 13.06
CA THR A 385 19.89 -17.60 12.62
C THR A 385 18.51 -17.88 13.19
N ILE A 386 17.96 -16.94 13.93
CA ILE A 386 16.67 -17.09 14.59
C ILE A 386 15.75 -15.92 14.21
N TYR A 387 14.55 -16.27 13.76
CA TYR A 387 13.46 -15.33 13.56
C TYR A 387 12.52 -15.36 14.77
N TRP A 388 12.50 -14.28 15.53
CA TRP A 388 11.60 -14.04 16.65
C TRP A 388 10.41 -13.23 16.15
N TYR A 389 9.25 -13.82 16.17
CA TYR A 389 8.05 -13.20 15.65
C TYR A 389 7.00 -13.01 16.76
N GLY A 390 6.61 -11.76 17.04
CA GLY A 390 5.58 -11.42 18.04
C GLY A 390 4.21 -12.02 17.75
N GLY A 391 3.97 -12.48 16.53
CA GLY A 391 2.69 -13.00 16.05
C GLY A 391 2.54 -14.51 16.09
N ASN A 392 1.63 -14.98 15.24
CA ASN A 392 1.21 -16.38 15.15
C ASN A 392 1.85 -17.07 13.93
N SER A 393 2.26 -18.34 14.08
CA SER A 393 2.87 -19.17 13.02
C SER A 393 2.02 -19.31 11.75
N SER A 394 0.71 -19.21 11.86
CA SER A 394 -0.21 -19.28 10.70
C SER A 394 -0.30 -17.97 9.91
N SER A 395 0.25 -16.87 10.42
CA SER A 395 0.17 -15.58 9.75
C SER A 395 1.17 -15.49 8.58
N GLY A 396 0.66 -15.30 7.37
CA GLY A 396 1.44 -14.98 6.18
C GLY A 396 2.47 -16.03 5.74
N ASN A 397 2.34 -17.29 6.15
CA ASN A 397 3.29 -18.36 5.81
C ASN A 397 4.78 -18.08 6.11
N PHE A 398 5.08 -17.09 6.96
CA PHE A 398 6.46 -16.69 7.30
C PHE A 398 7.28 -17.82 7.92
N THR A 399 6.64 -18.77 8.60
CA THR A 399 7.34 -19.97 9.12
C THR A 399 7.94 -20.81 7.99
N LYS A 400 7.17 -21.10 6.93
CA LYS A 400 7.66 -21.87 5.78
C LYS A 400 8.67 -21.07 4.98
N TYR A 401 8.31 -19.82 4.70
CA TYR A 401 9.13 -18.91 3.93
C TYR A 401 10.48 -18.64 4.61
N GLY A 402 10.49 -18.26 5.89
CA GLY A 402 11.70 -17.97 6.63
C GLY A 402 12.65 -19.17 6.74
N LYS A 403 12.11 -20.39 6.96
CA LYS A 403 12.93 -21.61 6.91
C LYS A 403 13.61 -21.79 5.56
N ALA A 404 12.86 -21.60 4.47
CA ALA A 404 13.40 -21.68 3.12
C ALA A 404 14.46 -20.59 2.85
N GLN A 405 14.30 -19.39 3.42
CA GLN A 405 15.28 -18.31 3.28
C GLN A 405 16.44 -18.39 4.27
N GLY A 406 16.58 -19.48 5.00
CA GLY A 406 17.80 -19.83 5.73
C GLY A 406 17.74 -19.71 7.24
N PHE A 407 16.62 -19.32 7.86
CA PHE A 407 16.52 -19.31 9.31
C PHE A 407 16.56 -20.73 9.88
N ASP A 408 17.43 -20.97 10.86
CA ASP A 408 17.55 -22.23 11.57
C ASP A 408 16.35 -22.47 12.47
N ARG A 409 15.90 -21.40 13.14
CA ARG A 409 14.77 -21.44 14.07
C ARG A 409 13.81 -20.28 13.78
N ILE A 410 12.52 -20.57 13.95
CA ILE A 410 11.45 -19.59 13.91
C ILE A 410 10.64 -19.75 15.18
N GLU A 411 10.67 -18.72 16.01
CA GLU A 411 10.06 -18.70 17.32
C GLU A 411 8.87 -17.73 17.29
N ASN A 412 7.66 -18.28 17.35
CA ASN A 412 6.41 -17.50 17.34
C ASN A 412 5.94 -17.25 18.77
N ALA A 413 5.70 -16.00 19.14
CA ALA A 413 5.35 -15.61 20.50
C ALA A 413 4.13 -16.34 21.05
N THR A 414 3.11 -16.57 20.22
CA THR A 414 1.90 -17.30 20.61
C THR A 414 2.17 -18.77 21.02
N GLU A 415 3.31 -19.31 20.63
CA GLU A 415 3.71 -20.67 20.98
C GLU A 415 4.56 -20.67 22.27
N PHE A 416 5.58 -19.80 22.34
CA PHE A 416 6.54 -19.87 23.46
C PHE A 416 6.20 -19.00 24.68
N CYS A 417 5.36 -17.98 24.55
CA CYS A 417 4.86 -17.21 25.69
C CYS A 417 3.72 -17.91 26.44
N GLY A 418 3.21 -18.99 25.85
CA GLY A 418 2.15 -19.81 26.44
C GLY A 418 0.74 -19.35 26.08
N PRO A 419 -0.25 -20.25 26.30
CA PRO A 419 -1.63 -20.05 25.81
C PRO A 419 -2.40 -18.94 26.52
N ASN A 420 -1.94 -18.50 27.69
CA ASN A 420 -2.57 -17.43 28.48
C ASN A 420 -1.86 -16.09 28.34
N ALA A 421 -0.86 -15.97 27.48
CA ALA A 421 -0.18 -14.71 27.24
C ALA A 421 -1.17 -13.66 26.72
N PRO A 422 -1.16 -12.45 27.27
CA PRO A 422 -2.01 -11.38 26.77
C PRO A 422 -1.62 -11.06 25.33
N GLN A 423 -2.61 -10.93 24.46
CA GLN A 423 -2.37 -10.82 23.03
C GLN A 423 -3.38 -9.92 22.33
N THR A 424 -2.94 -9.31 21.23
CA THR A 424 -3.81 -8.73 20.21
C THR A 424 -4.33 -9.83 19.29
N TRP A 425 -5.08 -9.46 18.28
CA TRP A 425 -5.46 -10.39 17.21
C TRP A 425 -4.26 -10.87 16.36
N LEU A 426 -3.18 -10.09 16.30
CA LEU A 426 -2.01 -10.39 15.49
C LEU A 426 -0.95 -11.21 16.26
N GLY A 427 -0.79 -10.94 17.56
CA GLY A 427 0.22 -11.61 18.35
C GLY A 427 0.21 -11.22 19.82
N VAL A 428 1.19 -11.73 20.55
CA VAL A 428 1.43 -11.43 21.98
C VAL A 428 1.86 -9.99 22.14
N TYR A 429 1.44 -9.32 23.22
CA TYR A 429 1.89 -7.96 23.49
C TYR A 429 3.41 -7.85 23.56
N ASP A 430 3.98 -6.81 22.94
CA ASP A 430 5.41 -6.67 22.75
C ASP A 430 6.20 -6.71 24.06
N HIS A 431 5.68 -6.18 25.18
CA HIS A 431 6.39 -6.27 26.47
C HIS A 431 6.56 -7.72 26.94
N VAL A 432 5.54 -8.57 26.77
CA VAL A 432 5.62 -10.00 27.12
C VAL A 432 6.51 -10.75 26.13
N PHE A 433 6.31 -10.50 24.84
CA PHE A 433 7.09 -11.11 23.78
C PHE A 433 8.59 -10.83 23.93
N LEU A 434 8.97 -9.56 24.11
CA LEU A 434 10.37 -9.14 24.18
C LEU A 434 11.03 -9.58 25.50
N GLU A 435 10.30 -9.56 26.63
CA GLU A 435 10.81 -10.08 27.91
C GLU A 435 11.10 -11.58 27.82
N GLU A 436 10.18 -12.39 27.28
CA GLU A 436 10.40 -13.84 27.12
C GLU A 436 11.47 -14.15 26.07
N THR A 437 11.58 -13.34 25.03
CA THR A 437 12.66 -13.43 24.03
C THR A 437 14.02 -13.15 24.70
N ALA A 438 14.13 -12.09 25.50
CA ALA A 438 15.34 -11.75 26.24
C ALA A 438 15.81 -12.89 27.16
N LYS A 439 14.90 -13.48 27.94
CA LYS A 439 15.22 -14.62 28.82
C LYS A 439 15.83 -15.78 28.03
N ARG A 440 15.27 -16.09 26.88
CA ARG A 440 15.76 -17.19 26.01
C ARG A 440 17.10 -16.88 25.38
N ILE A 441 17.36 -15.64 24.96
CA ILE A 441 18.62 -15.21 24.35
C ILE A 441 19.73 -15.22 25.40
N ILE A 442 19.48 -14.85 26.65
CA ILE A 442 20.46 -14.85 27.74
C ILE A 442 21.02 -16.25 28.01
N GLU A 443 20.27 -17.29 27.68
CA GLU A 443 20.68 -18.69 27.84
C GLU A 443 21.49 -19.25 26.64
N MET A 444 21.68 -18.42 25.57
CA MET A 444 22.37 -18.88 24.33
C MET A 444 23.87 -18.60 24.39
N ASP A 445 24.65 -19.64 24.07
CA ASP A 445 26.11 -19.56 24.02
C ASP A 445 26.70 -19.38 22.61
N GLU A 446 25.97 -19.77 21.60
CA GLU A 446 26.44 -19.74 20.20
C GLU A 446 26.32 -18.35 19.58
N PRO A 447 27.24 -17.96 18.66
CA PRO A 447 27.08 -16.74 17.87
C PRO A 447 25.76 -16.76 17.12
N THR A 448 24.91 -15.76 17.36
CA THR A 448 23.53 -15.78 16.84
C THR A 448 23.14 -14.44 16.21
N PHE A 449 22.52 -14.55 15.03
CA PHE A 449 21.79 -13.47 14.37
C PHE A 449 20.31 -13.59 14.74
N HIS A 450 19.79 -12.53 15.37
CA HIS A 450 18.41 -12.42 15.80
C HIS A 450 17.67 -11.44 14.89
N PHE A 451 16.67 -11.93 14.17
CA PHE A 451 15.68 -11.08 13.50
C PHE A 451 14.47 -11.00 14.43
N VAL A 452 14.23 -9.85 15.04
CA VAL A 452 13.15 -9.65 16.01
C VAL A 452 12.10 -8.77 15.38
N TYR A 453 10.87 -9.29 15.24
CA TYR A 453 9.75 -8.54 14.63
C TYR A 453 8.59 -8.42 15.62
N THR A 454 8.29 -7.17 16.01
CA THR A 454 7.18 -6.83 16.91
C THR A 454 5.86 -6.70 16.17
N THR A 455 4.72 -6.68 16.87
CA THR A 455 3.40 -6.67 16.22
C THR A 455 2.35 -5.81 16.90
N THR A 456 2.59 -5.31 18.12
CA THR A 456 1.54 -4.66 18.91
C THR A 456 1.13 -3.30 18.36
N ASN A 457 2.04 -2.58 17.69
CA ASN A 457 1.75 -1.27 17.09
C ASN A 457 0.87 -1.35 15.82
N HIS A 458 0.01 -2.34 15.75
CA HIS A 458 -0.93 -2.54 14.65
C HIS A 458 -2.37 -2.22 15.07
N GLY A 459 -3.12 -1.51 14.22
CA GLY A 459 -4.56 -1.32 14.47
C GLY A 459 -5.30 -2.65 14.73
N PRO A 460 -6.28 -2.65 15.59
CA PRO A 460 -7.08 -1.59 16.20
C PRO A 460 -6.55 -0.98 17.52
N TYR A 461 -5.27 -1.05 17.81
CA TYR A 461 -4.64 -0.43 18.98
C TYR A 461 -5.35 -0.77 20.31
N LYS A 462 -5.57 -2.06 20.56
CA LYS A 462 -6.22 -2.57 21.75
C LYS A 462 -5.16 -2.97 22.78
N LEU A 463 -4.87 -2.10 23.72
CA LEU A 463 -4.05 -2.37 24.90
C LEU A 463 -4.80 -1.85 26.13
N GLU A 464 -4.61 -2.47 27.29
CA GLU A 464 -5.21 -1.98 28.51
C GLU A 464 -4.53 -0.67 28.96
N ASP A 465 -5.32 0.33 29.36
CA ASP A 465 -4.81 1.68 29.71
C ASP A 465 -3.73 1.65 30.81
N LYS A 466 -3.72 0.62 31.67
CA LYS A 466 -2.70 0.46 32.72
C LYS A 466 -1.28 0.21 32.20
N ASP A 467 -1.16 -0.29 30.97
CA ASP A 467 0.12 -0.64 30.36
C ASP A 467 0.67 0.51 29.47
N ILE A 468 -0.09 1.61 29.36
CA ILE A 468 0.24 2.75 28.51
C ILE A 468 0.48 4.01 29.33
N ASP A 469 1.71 4.52 29.35
CA ASP A 469 2.03 5.84 29.90
C ASP A 469 1.95 6.92 28.81
N PHE A 470 0.74 7.29 28.42
CA PHE A 470 0.50 8.35 27.45
C PHE A 470 -0.55 9.34 27.95
N ASN A 471 -0.21 10.62 27.89
CA ASN A 471 -1.13 11.71 28.18
C ASN A 471 -1.04 12.76 27.07
N PRO A 472 -2.10 12.95 26.25
CA PRO A 472 -2.04 13.85 25.10
C PRO A 472 -1.60 15.27 25.45
N LYS A 473 -2.02 15.82 26.60
CA LYS A 473 -1.63 17.17 27.02
C LYS A 473 -0.17 17.28 27.43
N ARG A 474 0.42 16.19 27.95
CA ARG A 474 1.83 16.12 28.32
C ARG A 474 2.72 15.80 27.12
N ASP A 475 2.25 14.90 26.24
CA ASP A 475 3.10 14.25 25.25
C ASP A 475 3.00 14.88 23.85
N LEU A 476 1.96 15.72 23.59
CA LEU A 476 1.75 16.37 22.31
C LEU A 476 1.79 17.90 22.43
N HIS A 477 2.99 18.45 22.60
CA HIS A 477 3.16 19.90 22.71
C HIS A 477 2.84 20.61 21.39
N GLY A 478 2.17 21.76 21.48
CA GLY A 478 1.84 22.59 20.31
C GLY A 478 0.65 22.14 19.49
N VAL A 479 0.05 20.98 19.77
CA VAL A 479 -1.16 20.50 19.10
C VAL A 479 -2.39 21.23 19.64
N LYS A 480 -3.32 21.62 18.76
CA LYS A 480 -4.55 22.30 19.17
C LYS A 480 -5.42 21.43 20.09
N GLU A 481 -6.10 22.04 21.03
CA GLU A 481 -6.86 21.35 22.08
C GLU A 481 -8.03 20.50 21.53
N ASP A 482 -8.65 20.90 20.43
CA ASP A 482 -9.69 20.12 19.75
C ASP A 482 -9.17 18.82 19.17
N ILE A 483 -7.92 18.78 18.70
CA ILE A 483 -7.23 17.59 18.21
C ILE A 483 -6.78 16.70 19.38
N ILE A 484 -6.22 17.29 20.43
CA ILE A 484 -5.78 16.57 21.64
C ILE A 484 -6.93 15.81 22.32
N ASN A 485 -8.15 16.35 22.26
CA ASN A 485 -9.31 15.78 22.95
C ASN A 485 -9.98 14.62 22.15
N ARG A 486 -9.52 14.29 20.96
CA ARG A 486 -10.04 13.16 20.16
C ARG A 486 -9.51 11.84 20.69
N LYS A 487 -10.32 11.13 21.50
CA LYS A 487 -9.89 9.90 22.18
C LYS A 487 -9.43 8.78 21.24
N ASP A 488 -10.07 8.64 20.10
CA ASP A 488 -9.74 7.56 19.16
C ASP A 488 -8.46 7.86 18.37
N ASP A 489 -8.17 9.15 18.09
CA ASP A 489 -6.99 9.58 17.35
C ASP A 489 -5.70 9.36 18.14
N ASN A 490 -5.78 9.44 19.45
CA ASN A 490 -4.63 9.30 20.33
C ASN A 490 -4.25 7.84 20.63
N LYS A 491 -5.08 6.87 20.28
CA LYS A 491 -4.80 5.45 20.54
C LYS A 491 -3.56 4.94 19.79
N GLY A 492 -3.41 5.34 18.52
CA GLY A 492 -2.25 4.98 17.72
C GLY A 492 -0.96 5.57 18.29
N LEU A 493 -0.98 6.85 18.69
CA LEU A 493 0.19 7.51 19.31
C LEU A 493 0.55 6.88 20.67
N ALA A 494 -0.45 6.58 21.47
CA ALA A 494 -0.28 5.91 22.76
C ALA A 494 0.36 4.53 22.58
N MET A 495 -0.13 3.76 21.59
CA MET A 495 0.42 2.46 21.26
C MET A 495 1.85 2.57 20.74
N TYR A 496 2.13 3.55 19.88
CA TYR A 496 3.48 3.75 19.38
C TYR A 496 4.46 4.09 20.53
N LYS A 497 4.07 4.96 21.46
CA LYS A 497 4.90 5.28 22.63
C LYS A 497 5.15 4.05 23.51
N TYR A 498 4.14 3.20 23.69
CA TYR A 498 4.29 1.93 24.39
C TYR A 498 5.28 1.00 23.67
N CYS A 499 5.16 0.85 22.35
CA CYS A 499 6.05 0.00 21.55
C CYS A 499 7.49 0.53 21.54
N ASP A 500 7.67 1.85 21.43
CA ASP A 500 8.98 2.49 21.57
C ASP A 500 9.63 2.09 22.90
N LYS A 501 8.91 2.26 24.01
CA LYS A 501 9.43 1.88 25.32
C LYS A 501 9.81 0.40 25.39
N THR A 502 8.95 -0.49 24.95
CA THR A 502 9.19 -1.94 25.06
C THR A 502 10.36 -2.41 24.20
N ILE A 503 10.52 -1.86 23.00
CA ILE A 503 11.66 -2.15 22.12
C ILE A 503 12.96 -1.70 22.77
N PHE A 504 13.02 -0.48 23.32
CA PHE A 504 14.27 0.03 23.87
C PHE A 504 14.57 -0.49 25.28
N ASP A 505 13.60 -0.89 26.08
CA ASP A 505 13.81 -1.69 27.29
C ASP A 505 14.48 -3.05 26.93
N PHE A 506 14.07 -3.69 25.84
CA PHE A 506 14.71 -4.91 25.33
C PHE A 506 16.14 -4.64 24.85
N VAL A 507 16.37 -3.58 24.07
CA VAL A 507 17.70 -3.18 23.60
C VAL A 507 18.64 -2.94 24.78
N ASP A 508 18.19 -2.21 25.80
CA ASP A 508 18.97 -1.91 26.97
C ASP A 508 19.31 -3.20 27.75
N THR A 509 18.35 -4.09 27.95
CA THR A 509 18.55 -5.40 28.59
C THR A 509 19.60 -6.23 27.84
N MET A 510 19.53 -6.27 26.52
CA MET A 510 20.49 -7.04 25.71
C MET A 510 21.87 -6.37 25.69
N ARG A 511 21.94 -5.04 25.66
CA ARG A 511 23.19 -4.28 25.68
C ARG A 511 23.92 -4.42 27.03
N ASP A 512 23.18 -4.40 28.12
CA ASP A 512 23.77 -4.62 29.46
C ASP A 512 24.36 -6.04 29.57
N LYS A 513 23.72 -7.03 28.98
CA LYS A 513 24.19 -8.41 29.01
C LYS A 513 25.31 -8.68 28.01
N TYR A 514 25.20 -8.11 26.80
CA TYR A 514 26.09 -8.32 25.66
C TYR A 514 26.54 -6.98 25.07
N PRO A 515 27.45 -6.24 25.75
CA PRO A 515 27.78 -4.86 25.38
C PRO A 515 28.42 -4.73 23.99
N ASP A 516 29.06 -5.79 23.49
CA ASP A 516 29.70 -5.83 22.17
C ASP A 516 28.77 -6.35 21.08
N SER A 517 27.46 -6.31 21.30
CA SER A 517 26.48 -6.70 20.28
C SER A 517 26.28 -5.59 19.26
N LEU A 518 25.91 -6.02 18.05
CA LEU A 518 25.46 -5.11 17.00
C LEU A 518 23.94 -5.00 17.05
N PHE A 519 23.42 -3.80 17.24
CA PHE A 519 21.98 -3.49 17.18
C PHE A 519 21.66 -2.74 15.90
N VAL A 520 20.68 -3.23 15.17
CA VAL A 520 20.12 -2.56 13.98
C VAL A 520 18.63 -2.40 14.22
N VAL A 521 18.11 -1.18 14.12
CA VAL A 521 16.69 -0.85 14.37
C VAL A 521 16.11 -0.21 13.13
N THR A 522 14.98 -0.76 12.68
CA THR A 522 14.16 -0.21 11.60
C THR A 522 12.67 -0.45 11.84
N GLY A 523 11.80 0.26 11.15
CA GLY A 523 10.39 -0.11 11.05
C GLY A 523 10.16 -0.97 9.81
N ASP A 524 9.12 -1.81 9.82
CA ASP A 524 8.74 -2.54 8.62
C ASP A 524 8.15 -1.60 7.54
N HIS A 525 7.42 -0.58 7.92
CA HIS A 525 6.97 0.55 7.11
C HIS A 525 6.65 1.76 7.99
N SER A 526 6.28 2.88 7.37
CA SER A 526 5.77 4.05 8.08
C SER A 526 4.31 3.85 8.47
N ALA A 527 3.85 4.63 9.45
CA ALA A 527 2.44 4.79 9.78
C ALA A 527 2.13 6.25 10.12
N LEU A 528 0.90 6.62 9.86
CA LEU A 528 0.31 7.88 10.28
C LEU A 528 -0.65 7.56 11.43
N PHE A 529 -0.28 7.95 12.64
CA PHE A 529 -1.10 7.72 13.84
C PHE A 529 -2.09 8.87 14.01
N GLY A 530 -3.37 8.55 14.17
CA GLY A 530 -4.44 9.51 14.30
C GLY A 530 -5.51 9.38 13.22
N GLU A 531 -6.57 10.17 13.30
CA GLU A 531 -7.58 10.19 12.25
C GLU A 531 -7.04 10.81 10.97
N PHE A 532 -7.13 10.04 9.89
CA PHE A 532 -6.71 10.42 8.55
C PHE A 532 -7.69 11.35 7.84
N ASN A 533 -8.36 12.20 8.58
CA ASN A 533 -9.23 13.22 8.02
C ASN A 533 -8.43 14.45 7.64
N ASN A 534 -7.57 14.40 6.63
CA ASN A 534 -6.91 15.58 6.06
C ASN A 534 -6.45 16.67 7.07
N THR A 535 -6.55 16.38 8.34
CA THR A 535 -6.07 17.15 9.43
C THR A 535 -5.09 16.28 10.16
N SER A 536 -3.91 16.13 9.58
CA SER A 536 -2.71 15.82 10.35
C SER A 536 -2.71 16.70 11.58
N PHE A 537 -1.93 16.39 12.60
CA PHE A 537 -1.70 17.30 13.72
C PHE A 537 -1.37 18.72 13.25
N LEU A 538 -0.90 18.86 12.01
CA LEU A 538 -0.50 20.12 11.35
C LEU A 538 -1.60 20.75 10.49
N GLN A 539 -2.78 20.14 10.40
CA GLN A 539 -3.91 20.63 9.60
C GLN A 539 -3.59 20.86 8.10
N ARG A 540 -2.72 20.05 7.55
CA ARG A 540 -2.37 19.96 6.14
C ARG A 540 -2.27 18.51 5.70
N ASP A 541 -2.12 18.23 4.42
CA ASP A 541 -1.82 16.89 3.92
C ASP A 541 -0.45 16.41 4.42
N TYR A 542 -0.34 15.12 4.66
CA TYR A 542 0.95 14.50 4.96
C TYR A 542 1.85 14.49 3.72
N THR A 543 3.13 14.76 3.93
CA THR A 543 4.15 14.64 2.89
C THR A 543 4.39 13.18 2.50
N VAL A 544 5.03 12.95 1.35
CA VAL A 544 5.47 11.61 0.93
C VAL A 544 6.44 11.02 1.95
N ARG A 545 7.33 11.85 2.52
CA ARG A 545 8.25 11.46 3.60
C ARG A 545 7.50 10.98 4.84
N GLU A 546 6.51 11.73 5.30
CA GLU A 546 5.70 11.33 6.46
C GLU A 546 4.96 10.01 6.20
N LYS A 547 4.44 9.82 4.99
CA LYS A 547 3.66 8.62 4.63
C LYS A 547 4.50 7.35 4.53
N TYR A 548 5.73 7.45 4.03
CA TYR A 548 6.45 6.27 3.56
C TYR A 548 7.81 6.05 4.20
N ASN A 549 8.56 7.11 4.61
CA ASN A 549 9.88 6.90 5.16
C ASN A 549 9.83 6.20 6.53
N THR A 550 10.73 5.23 6.71
CA THR A 550 10.99 4.56 7.98
C THR A 550 12.41 4.86 8.45
N VAL A 551 12.79 4.36 9.62
CA VAL A 551 14.09 4.63 10.23
C VAL A 551 15.11 3.54 9.90
N PHE A 552 16.40 3.92 9.91
CA PHE A 552 17.52 2.99 9.97
C PHE A 552 18.59 3.51 10.89
N TYR A 553 18.79 2.80 12.00
CA TYR A 553 19.83 3.07 12.99
C TYR A 553 20.66 1.83 13.25
N MET A 554 21.98 2.00 13.45
CA MET A 554 22.93 0.93 13.70
C MET A 554 23.86 1.34 14.85
N GLN A 555 23.95 0.53 15.91
CA GLN A 555 24.73 0.83 17.11
C GLN A 555 25.71 -0.30 17.45
N HIS A 556 26.97 0.07 17.70
CA HIS A 556 28.02 -0.80 18.24
C HIS A 556 29.10 0.06 18.89
N PRO A 557 29.80 -0.39 19.94
CA PRO A 557 30.84 0.41 20.59
C PRO A 557 31.97 0.92 19.70
N GLU A 558 32.27 0.23 18.61
CA GLU A 558 33.30 0.63 17.65
C GLU A 558 32.75 1.50 16.50
N LEU A 559 31.44 1.80 16.47
CA LEU A 559 30.85 2.73 15.52
C LEU A 559 30.78 4.15 16.12
N SER A 560 30.58 5.12 15.24
CA SER A 560 30.30 6.51 15.57
C SER A 560 29.13 7.01 14.72
N GLN A 561 28.58 8.16 15.06
CA GLN A 561 27.49 8.79 14.30
C GLN A 561 27.83 9.04 12.83
N THR A 562 29.11 9.12 12.49
CA THR A 562 29.62 9.36 11.12
C THR A 562 30.14 8.09 10.44
N SER A 563 29.94 6.91 11.03
CA SER A 563 30.45 5.65 10.47
C SER A 563 29.76 5.26 9.16
N LEU A 564 28.45 5.54 9.03
CA LEU A 564 27.73 5.37 7.77
C LEU A 564 27.88 6.62 6.92
N THR A 565 28.20 6.42 5.63
CA THR A 565 28.38 7.52 4.66
C THR A 565 27.14 7.78 3.82
N ALA A 566 26.20 6.82 3.84
CA ALA A 566 24.94 6.93 3.09
C ALA A 566 24.00 7.96 3.71
N SER A 567 23.52 8.90 2.89
CA SER A 567 22.46 9.84 3.27
C SER A 567 21.08 9.36 2.84
N ILE A 568 21.02 8.39 1.92
CA ILE A 568 19.80 7.72 1.43
C ILE A 568 19.99 6.20 1.46
N GLY A 569 18.89 5.46 1.61
CA GLY A 569 18.93 4.01 1.58
C GLY A 569 17.54 3.37 1.52
N THR A 570 17.53 2.06 1.45
CA THR A 570 16.30 1.25 1.49
C THR A 570 16.49 0.04 2.40
N HIS A 571 15.42 -0.67 2.72
CA HIS A 571 15.50 -1.92 3.48
C HIS A 571 16.52 -2.91 2.90
N LEU A 572 16.69 -2.94 1.56
CA LEU A 572 17.67 -3.83 0.95
C LEU A 572 19.13 -3.43 1.25
N SER A 573 19.38 -2.22 1.75
CA SER A 573 20.71 -1.78 2.21
C SER A 573 21.09 -2.38 3.58
N ILE A 574 20.13 -2.88 4.36
CA ILE A 574 20.37 -3.38 5.74
C ILE A 574 21.32 -4.57 5.73
N MET A 575 21.01 -5.59 4.94
CA MET A 575 21.81 -6.83 4.89
C MET A 575 23.25 -6.57 4.43
N PRO A 576 23.53 -5.90 3.30
CA PRO A 576 24.91 -5.59 2.92
C PRO A 576 25.63 -4.73 3.96
N THR A 577 24.93 -3.83 4.67
CA THR A 577 25.54 -3.02 5.73
C THR A 577 25.95 -3.88 6.92
N ILE A 578 25.13 -4.83 7.37
CA ILE A 578 25.50 -5.79 8.40
C ILE A 578 26.69 -6.63 7.96
N ILE A 579 26.69 -7.11 6.73
CA ILE A 579 27.81 -7.93 6.19
C ILE A 579 29.11 -7.11 6.15
N GLU A 580 29.09 -5.91 5.58
CA GLU A 580 30.28 -5.04 5.50
C GLU A 580 30.79 -4.58 6.88
N ALA A 581 29.94 -4.57 7.91
CA ALA A 581 30.38 -4.30 9.26
C ALA A 581 31.26 -5.42 9.84
N ILE A 582 30.97 -6.70 9.54
CA ILE A 582 31.53 -7.84 10.28
C ILE A 582 32.29 -8.84 9.41
N ALA A 583 32.12 -8.82 8.09
CA ALA A 583 32.70 -9.84 7.20
C ALA A 583 34.20 -9.63 6.99
N PRO A 584 34.99 -10.72 6.93
CA PRO A 584 36.39 -10.62 6.59
C PRO A 584 36.56 -10.13 5.14
N LYS A 585 37.68 -9.48 4.88
CA LYS A 585 38.04 -9.03 3.52
C LYS A 585 37.98 -10.21 2.54
N GLY A 586 37.31 -9.98 1.40
CA GLY A 586 37.19 -10.99 0.34
C GLY A 586 35.99 -11.92 0.51
N PHE A 587 35.18 -11.75 1.55
CA PHE A 587 33.93 -12.52 1.67
C PHE A 587 32.96 -12.15 0.54
N GLU A 588 32.56 -13.14 -0.23
CA GLU A 588 31.60 -12.98 -1.34
C GLU A 588 30.18 -13.08 -0.83
N TYR A 589 29.34 -12.11 -1.21
CA TYR A 589 27.92 -12.07 -0.87
C TYR A 589 27.09 -11.52 -2.02
N TYR A 590 25.75 -11.57 -1.92
CA TYR A 590 24.84 -11.12 -2.98
C TYR A 590 23.87 -10.09 -2.45
N ALA A 591 23.86 -8.90 -3.04
CA ALA A 591 22.99 -7.80 -2.64
C ALA A 591 22.64 -6.90 -3.83
N LEU A 592 21.36 -6.58 -3.96
CA LEU A 592 20.84 -5.76 -5.05
C LEU A 592 21.30 -4.31 -4.97
N VAL A 593 21.57 -3.82 -3.77
CA VAL A 593 21.98 -2.44 -3.49
C VAL A 593 23.25 -2.42 -2.65
N PRO A 594 24.03 -1.31 -2.66
CA PRO A 594 25.24 -1.21 -1.85
C PRO A 594 24.96 -1.13 -0.33
N SER A 595 26.00 -1.38 0.44
CA SER A 595 26.06 -1.13 1.87
C SER A 595 26.01 0.38 2.17
N ALA A 596 25.43 0.77 3.31
CA ALA A 596 25.45 2.16 3.76
C ALA A 596 26.85 2.69 4.13
N PHE A 597 27.87 1.84 4.15
CA PHE A 597 29.29 2.20 4.28
C PHE A 597 29.93 2.59 2.93
N GLU A 598 29.26 2.32 1.83
CA GLU A 598 29.77 2.56 0.47
C GLU A 598 29.16 3.82 -0.12
N GLU A 599 29.72 4.26 -1.26
CA GLU A 599 29.12 5.32 -2.07
C GLU A 599 27.74 4.87 -2.57
N GLN A 600 26.76 5.76 -2.45
CA GLN A 600 25.37 5.51 -2.82
C GLN A 600 25.08 6.08 -4.21
N PRO A 601 24.12 5.50 -4.95
CA PRO A 601 23.59 6.14 -6.13
C PRO A 601 22.91 7.48 -5.78
N ASP A 602 22.84 8.41 -6.73
CA ASP A 602 22.16 9.71 -6.54
C ASP A 602 20.67 9.57 -6.21
N ILE A 603 20.07 8.47 -6.67
CA ILE A 603 18.66 8.15 -6.47
C ILE A 603 18.49 6.66 -6.20
N TYR A 604 17.64 6.34 -5.23
CA TYR A 604 17.03 5.01 -5.11
C TYR A 604 15.61 5.02 -5.64
N VAL A 605 15.29 4.07 -6.50
CA VAL A 605 13.93 3.79 -6.95
C VAL A 605 13.55 2.39 -6.46
N THR A 606 12.52 2.32 -5.64
CA THR A 606 11.89 1.07 -5.20
C THR A 606 10.72 0.73 -6.15
N PRO A 607 10.04 -0.39 -6.02
CA PRO A 607 8.79 -0.61 -6.76
C PRO A 607 7.68 0.42 -6.51
N TYR A 608 7.81 1.26 -5.49
CA TYR A 608 6.73 2.14 -5.01
C TYR A 608 7.12 3.61 -4.89
N GLN A 609 8.30 3.90 -4.35
CA GLN A 609 8.80 5.25 -4.13
C GLN A 609 10.19 5.42 -4.71
N TRP A 610 10.57 6.68 -4.89
CA TRP A 610 11.94 7.07 -5.19
C TRP A 610 12.44 8.09 -4.15
N ILE A 611 13.74 8.13 -3.92
CA ILE A 611 14.39 8.99 -2.93
C ILE A 611 15.75 9.45 -3.40
N THR A 612 16.03 10.74 -3.20
CA THR A 612 17.34 11.38 -3.35
C THR A 612 17.74 12.02 -2.02
N ASN A 613 18.92 12.59 -1.93
CA ASN A 613 19.35 13.32 -0.73
C ASN A 613 18.37 14.42 -0.32
N ASN A 614 17.75 15.08 -1.27
CA ASN A 614 16.94 16.28 -1.03
C ASN A 614 15.45 16.06 -1.26
N MET A 615 15.06 15.01 -1.97
CA MET A 615 13.68 14.83 -2.42
C MET A 615 13.20 13.38 -2.25
N VAL A 616 11.88 13.23 -2.19
CA VAL A 616 11.20 11.94 -2.17
C VAL A 616 9.91 12.04 -2.98
N GLY A 617 9.51 10.95 -3.63
CA GLY A 617 8.27 10.89 -4.41
C GLY A 617 7.70 9.48 -4.58
N ASP A 618 6.47 9.39 -5.07
CA ASP A 618 5.85 8.15 -5.55
C ASP A 618 6.28 7.93 -7.00
N VAL A 619 6.61 6.70 -7.38
CA VAL A 619 7.11 6.39 -8.75
C VAL A 619 6.09 6.63 -9.85
N ARG A 620 4.80 6.70 -9.50
CA ARG A 620 3.69 6.90 -10.45
C ARG A 620 3.37 8.37 -10.71
N GLU A 621 3.91 9.25 -9.87
CA GLU A 621 3.58 10.67 -9.88
C GLU A 621 4.63 11.49 -10.62
N ASP A 622 4.22 12.62 -11.20
CA ASP A 622 5.08 13.56 -11.90
C ASP A 622 5.57 14.71 -11.01
N TYR A 623 5.54 14.49 -9.70
CA TYR A 623 6.03 15.43 -8.70
C TYR A 623 6.91 14.76 -7.65
N GLY A 624 7.77 15.56 -7.03
CA GLY A 624 8.51 15.21 -5.83
C GLY A 624 8.25 16.23 -4.73
N GLN A 625 8.71 15.89 -3.53
CA GLN A 625 8.65 16.78 -2.36
C GLN A 625 10.03 16.82 -1.72
N TYR A 626 10.37 17.95 -1.11
CA TYR A 626 11.62 18.06 -0.35
C TYR A 626 11.59 17.14 0.87
N GLN A 627 12.77 16.61 1.24
CA GLN A 627 12.97 15.87 2.49
C GLN A 627 12.75 16.79 3.71
N GLU A 628 13.16 18.05 3.60
CA GLU A 628 12.83 19.09 4.56
C GLU A 628 11.47 19.69 4.20
N TYR A 629 10.60 19.85 5.19
CA TYR A 629 9.23 20.34 4.99
C TYR A 629 8.77 21.21 6.16
N MET A 630 7.79 22.08 5.89
CA MET A 630 7.27 23.06 6.85
C MET A 630 5.96 22.59 7.49
N ALA A 631 5.59 23.24 8.60
CA ALA A 631 4.35 22.95 9.32
C ALA A 631 3.08 23.29 8.52
N ASP A 632 3.12 24.37 7.73
CA ASP A 632 1.93 24.98 7.18
C ASP A 632 1.69 24.65 5.70
N GLU A 633 2.72 24.22 4.97
CA GLU A 633 2.65 24.01 3.52
C GLU A 633 3.32 22.68 3.11
N VAL A 634 2.76 22.07 2.08
CA VAL A 634 3.39 20.96 1.35
C VAL A 634 3.77 21.46 -0.03
N GLU A 635 5.07 21.58 -0.28
CA GLU A 635 5.58 22.00 -1.57
C GLU A 635 5.71 20.81 -2.51
N TYR A 636 5.14 20.94 -3.72
CA TYR A 636 5.21 19.96 -4.79
C TYR A 636 6.07 20.50 -5.91
N ILE A 637 7.18 19.84 -6.20
CA ILE A 637 8.08 20.20 -7.28
C ILE A 637 7.65 19.49 -8.55
N ARG A 638 7.31 20.28 -9.61
CA ARG A 638 6.87 19.79 -10.92
C ARG A 638 7.51 20.61 -12.06
N PRO A 639 7.71 20.04 -13.24
CA PRO A 639 7.62 18.60 -13.54
C PRO A 639 8.81 17.83 -12.98
N ILE A 640 8.57 16.61 -12.50
CA ILE A 640 9.58 15.61 -12.19
C ILE A 640 9.36 14.44 -13.15
N ASP A 641 10.42 13.86 -13.67
CA ASP A 641 10.33 12.61 -14.41
C ASP A 641 9.74 11.53 -13.50
N ASN A 642 8.69 10.86 -13.97
CA ASN A 642 8.19 9.74 -13.22
C ASN A 642 9.17 8.56 -13.33
N HIS A 643 9.37 7.85 -12.24
CA HIS A 643 10.29 6.72 -12.14
C HIS A 643 9.60 5.37 -12.32
N THR A 644 8.46 5.35 -13.03
CA THR A 644 7.69 4.12 -13.27
C THR A 644 8.54 3.08 -14.01
N LYS A 645 9.37 3.52 -14.96
CA LYS A 645 10.21 2.64 -15.76
C LYS A 645 11.27 1.94 -14.92
N GLU A 646 11.94 2.69 -14.05
CA GLU A 646 12.95 2.16 -13.14
C GLU A 646 12.32 1.20 -12.10
N ALA A 647 11.13 1.53 -11.61
CA ALA A 647 10.36 0.64 -10.74
C ALA A 647 9.95 -0.65 -11.48
N ASP A 648 9.66 -0.58 -12.79
CA ASP A 648 9.31 -1.73 -13.61
C ASP A 648 10.50 -2.68 -13.82
N TYR A 649 11.74 -2.21 -13.77
CA TYR A 649 12.92 -3.09 -13.79
C TYR A 649 12.94 -4.06 -12.60
N TRP A 650 12.57 -3.60 -11.39
CA TRP A 650 12.43 -4.48 -10.22
C TRP A 650 11.32 -5.51 -10.40
N ARG A 651 10.20 -5.11 -11.01
CA ARG A 651 9.08 -6.02 -11.33
C ARG A 651 9.48 -7.06 -12.37
N SER A 652 10.29 -6.65 -13.35
CA SER A 652 10.86 -7.56 -14.36
C SER A 652 11.82 -8.56 -13.75
N LEU A 653 12.68 -8.16 -12.79
CA LEU A 653 13.51 -9.09 -12.03
C LEU A 653 12.66 -10.10 -11.26
N SER A 654 11.61 -9.64 -10.59
CA SER A 654 10.68 -10.51 -9.86
C SER A 654 9.98 -11.50 -10.80
N ALA A 655 9.53 -11.07 -11.96
CA ALA A 655 8.92 -11.93 -12.97
C ALA A 655 9.91 -12.95 -13.54
N TRP A 656 11.15 -12.52 -13.79
CA TRP A 656 12.23 -13.40 -14.24
C TRP A 656 12.55 -14.50 -13.22
N LEU A 657 12.68 -14.15 -11.94
CA LEU A 657 12.92 -15.10 -10.86
C LEU A 657 11.79 -16.14 -10.76
N MET A 658 10.53 -15.70 -10.89
CA MET A 658 9.38 -16.61 -10.91
C MET A 658 9.49 -17.65 -12.03
N ARG A 659 9.84 -17.23 -13.24
CA ARG A 659 10.04 -18.16 -14.38
C ARG A 659 11.20 -19.10 -14.13
N TYR A 660 12.34 -18.57 -13.70
CA TYR A 660 13.53 -19.34 -13.43
C TYR A 660 13.24 -20.48 -12.45
N TYR A 661 12.67 -20.18 -11.28
CA TYR A 661 12.38 -21.21 -10.27
C TYR A 661 11.23 -22.14 -10.67
N THR A 662 10.29 -21.70 -11.50
CA THR A 662 9.21 -22.56 -12.04
C THR A 662 9.76 -23.56 -13.04
N ASN A 663 10.70 -23.16 -13.90
CA ASN A 663 11.30 -24.02 -14.92
C ASN A 663 12.35 -24.98 -14.36
N LYS A 664 12.88 -24.72 -13.15
CA LYS A 664 13.86 -25.56 -12.48
C LYS A 664 13.24 -26.76 -11.74
N LYS A 665 11.89 -26.79 -11.62
CA LYS A 665 11.15 -27.96 -11.12
C LYS A 665 11.02 -29.03 -12.16
#